data_934822f94162af8d02f55778603133d4
#
_entry.id   934822f94162af8d02f55778603133d4
#
_cell.length_a   1.000
_cell.length_b   1.000
_cell.length_c   1.000
_cell.angle_alpha   90.00
_cell.angle_beta   90.00
_cell.angle_gamma   90.00
#
_symmetry.space_group_name_H-M   'P 1'
#
loop_
_entity.id
_entity.type
_entity.pdbx_description
1 polymer ?
#
loop_
_entity_poly.entity_id
_entity_poly.type
_entity_poly.pdbx_seq_one_letter_code
_entity_poly.pdbx_strand_id
1 'polypeptide(L)'
;MRLFFLEAANQPLTKRFSLSETNTLQVTAYPNTKNFTSHEEEVSNIKEFYDAVKRHAASGNQVLLKGHLQRPLLNESRAGASLRETATQWICFDIDGLNINNINDFLTQVNLRDIQHIIQWSSSYGVTRDNQAIKPGIRAHLYMMLDEPVSALKLKEWLKTLCVQYFNEQMDLSPTGHSLTWPLDPSVAENSKLIYIAAPEVSPPFIDTCPDRYLLVEEGEAFLKSGRIEQAKNASELHQLTERKVQEIRNQKSLPRRRTKLRQYKSFNLLVNPERATMTYMGTEREFDYYNINDGDSNAYYHPSNNPDIIFSFKPDELAFHHSTVDPESYTAAVERAIQFRLDNDEVIYGVGRDRLTDKHFAYEYLAKSKDLDILGIDKRNIEDHLANYDQVLPNPIPNWDLEFNPSDERLVDYEKRWMNLHTDNEYGKEFHGISLNESYNYEWGPNILKPLCPVIHELIGHVLAWDEPTYKWFLNWIAHVIQIRSKPKTAIVIHGVPGTGKNLLVEKVLVPLIGKQYYQEVRIEQFKDQFLSAVLKTCKLLMINEANQIGMGRQAESQGDFLKTLITEDSLSIRQMRKESQMLTTYNAVIIASNNYSPILIDEGDRRFTVAPRQEQRLLRLMDLNILSNFSTVMEEIDKELHKFAKFLYSYKVEPEHVASTLENEAKAALKAAGKSADDEFCDAIKGGNLDFFIENLPSDIMKLTFSDTPFTYTNAAKEILCGYIRSIETSYKVSRDELMILYQISSHSKPLSNTHFSKMLSRHGLQLSSGMRREGIDKQFKGVHITWHLFNCSPDEALQAVTEIYQGDEVARTNLIN
;
A
#
# COMPACT_ATOMS: atom_id res chain seq x y z
N MET A 1 -12.76 -50.28 -25.77
CA MET A 1 -11.61 -49.53 -25.21
C MET A 1 -11.08 -50.28 -23.99
N ARG A 2 -9.77 -50.07 -23.65
CA ARG A 2 -9.15 -50.72 -22.48
C ARG A 2 -9.10 -49.83 -21.28
N LEU A 3 -9.48 -50.37 -20.12
CA LEU A 3 -9.40 -49.70 -18.79
C LEU A 3 -8.36 -50.45 -17.95
N PHE A 4 -7.60 -49.71 -17.17
CA PHE A 4 -6.60 -50.24 -16.25
C PHE A 4 -6.94 -49.88 -14.82
N PHE A 5 -7.10 -50.86 -13.95
CA PHE A 5 -7.29 -50.72 -12.51
C PHE A 5 -6.03 -51.15 -11.80
N LEU A 6 -5.65 -50.39 -10.77
CA LEU A 6 -4.46 -50.66 -9.97
C LEU A 6 -4.88 -50.98 -8.54
N GLU A 7 -4.49 -52.12 -8.08
CA GLU A 7 -4.78 -52.66 -6.73
C GLU A 7 -3.59 -52.50 -5.80
N ALA A 8 -3.82 -51.91 -4.60
CA ALA A 8 -2.85 -51.84 -3.55
C ALA A 8 -2.97 -53.09 -2.63
N ALA A 9 -1.87 -53.77 -2.42
CA ALA A 9 -1.84 -54.89 -1.46
C ALA A 9 -2.03 -54.34 -0.01
N ASN A 10 -3.06 -54.82 0.68
CA ASN A 10 -3.29 -54.56 2.11
C ASN A 10 -3.55 -53.10 2.56
N GLN A 11 -3.92 -52.20 1.67
CA GLN A 11 -4.23 -50.81 2.02
C GLN A 11 -5.49 -50.33 1.29
N PRO A 12 -6.49 -49.80 2.01
CA PRO A 12 -7.64 -49.16 1.35
C PRO A 12 -7.21 -47.89 0.61
N LEU A 13 -7.63 -47.75 -0.66
CA LEU A 13 -7.37 -46.58 -1.49
C LEU A 13 -8.55 -45.61 -1.44
N THR A 14 -8.87 -45.15 -0.21
CA THR A 14 -9.99 -44.21 0.03
C THR A 14 -9.63 -43.21 1.11
N LYS A 15 -10.47 -42.17 1.25
CA LYS A 15 -10.35 -41.20 2.35
C LYS A 15 -11.07 -41.72 3.58
N ARG A 16 -10.47 -41.47 4.75
CA ARG A 16 -11.09 -41.74 6.05
C ARG A 16 -11.43 -40.44 6.75
N PHE A 17 -12.65 -40.33 7.26
CA PHE A 17 -13.16 -39.20 8.04
C PHE A 17 -13.38 -39.68 9.49
N SER A 18 -12.67 -39.04 10.43
CA SER A 18 -12.71 -39.32 11.85
C SER A 18 -12.55 -38.04 12.69
N LEU A 19 -12.74 -38.17 14.02
CA LEU A 19 -12.35 -37.09 14.94
C LEU A 19 -10.87 -37.19 15.28
N SER A 20 -10.21 -36.05 15.43
CA SER A 20 -8.92 -35.94 16.10
C SER A 20 -9.08 -36.03 17.60
N GLU A 21 -7.96 -36.17 18.33
CA GLU A 21 -7.94 -36.10 19.80
C GLU A 21 -8.53 -34.82 20.38
N THR A 22 -8.50 -33.71 19.58
CA THR A 22 -9.07 -32.41 19.95
C THR A 22 -10.51 -32.22 19.52
N ASN A 23 -11.23 -33.31 19.15
CA ASN A 23 -12.64 -33.30 18.70
C ASN A 23 -12.90 -32.46 17.43
N THR A 24 -11.89 -32.25 16.58
CA THR A 24 -11.98 -31.60 15.28
C THR A 24 -11.99 -32.64 14.15
N LEU A 25 -12.50 -32.24 12.96
CA LEU A 25 -12.48 -33.11 11.77
C LEU A 25 -11.04 -33.46 11.41
N GLN A 26 -10.73 -34.74 11.40
CA GLN A 26 -9.50 -35.30 10.84
C GLN A 26 -9.82 -36.05 9.56
N VAL A 27 -9.21 -35.60 8.46
CA VAL A 27 -9.31 -36.28 7.14
C VAL A 27 -7.97 -36.96 6.87
N THR A 28 -7.96 -38.28 6.89
CA THR A 28 -6.81 -39.04 6.41
C THR A 28 -6.89 -39.16 4.90
N ALA A 29 -5.90 -38.63 4.22
CA ALA A 29 -5.82 -38.66 2.76
C ALA A 29 -5.59 -40.10 2.24
N TYR A 30 -5.70 -40.25 0.93
CA TYR A 30 -5.33 -41.51 0.27
C TYR A 30 -3.90 -41.90 0.62
N PRO A 31 -3.63 -43.19 0.95
CA PRO A 31 -2.30 -43.64 1.26
C PRO A 31 -1.35 -43.49 0.07
N ASN A 32 -0.11 -43.12 0.33
CA ASN A 32 0.92 -42.98 -0.71
C ASN A 32 1.50 -44.38 -1.05
N THR A 33 0.71 -45.15 -1.80
CA THR A 33 1.08 -46.49 -2.27
C THR A 33 2.04 -46.41 -3.43
N LYS A 34 3.14 -47.13 -3.36
CA LYS A 34 4.15 -47.20 -4.45
C LYS A 34 3.99 -48.40 -5.34
N ASN A 35 3.58 -49.55 -4.79
CA ASN A 35 3.46 -50.82 -5.48
C ASN A 35 2.01 -51.18 -5.76
N PHE A 36 1.75 -51.69 -6.95
CA PHE A 36 0.43 -52.05 -7.43
C PHE A 36 0.44 -53.39 -8.19
N THR A 37 -0.67 -54.06 -8.15
CA THR A 37 -1.03 -55.13 -9.11
C THR A 37 -2.03 -54.54 -10.09
N SER A 38 -1.86 -54.76 -11.38
CA SER A 38 -2.76 -54.23 -12.41
C SER A 38 -3.80 -55.23 -12.87
N HIS A 39 -5.01 -54.71 -13.16
CA HIS A 39 -6.12 -55.43 -13.77
C HIS A 39 -6.52 -54.65 -15.03
N GLU A 40 -6.68 -55.37 -16.16
CA GLU A 40 -7.10 -54.81 -17.44
C GLU A 40 -8.49 -55.30 -17.80
N GLU A 41 -9.38 -54.43 -18.23
CA GLU A 41 -10.70 -54.74 -18.71
C GLU A 41 -10.98 -54.10 -20.09
N GLU A 42 -11.64 -54.80 -20.96
CA GLU A 42 -12.14 -54.26 -22.21
C GLU A 42 -13.62 -53.95 -22.10
N VAL A 43 -14.03 -52.74 -22.51
CA VAL A 43 -15.43 -52.27 -22.50
C VAL A 43 -15.76 -51.63 -23.85
N SER A 44 -17.01 -51.85 -24.32
CA SER A 44 -17.50 -51.41 -25.60
C SER A 44 -18.54 -50.32 -25.52
N ASN A 45 -19.16 -50.13 -24.38
CA ASN A 45 -20.21 -49.12 -24.14
C ASN A 45 -20.15 -48.54 -22.72
N ILE A 46 -20.93 -47.50 -22.48
CA ILE A 46 -20.94 -46.76 -21.19
C ILE A 46 -21.40 -47.62 -20.03
N LYS A 47 -22.30 -48.60 -20.28
CA LYS A 47 -22.80 -49.50 -19.25
C LYS A 47 -21.72 -50.48 -18.78
N GLU A 48 -21.00 -51.08 -19.70
CA GLU A 48 -19.86 -51.98 -19.39
C GLU A 48 -18.77 -51.21 -18.62
N PHE A 49 -18.54 -49.95 -19.00
CA PHE A 49 -17.64 -49.05 -18.25
C PHE A 49 -18.15 -48.83 -16.84
N TYR A 50 -19.43 -48.50 -16.66
CA TYR A 50 -20.05 -48.35 -15.34
C TYR A 50 -19.93 -49.61 -14.49
N ASP A 51 -20.26 -50.76 -15.06
CA ASP A 51 -20.20 -52.07 -14.35
C ASP A 51 -18.76 -52.42 -13.94
N ALA A 52 -17.77 -52.12 -14.77
CA ALA A 52 -16.36 -52.30 -14.48
C ALA A 52 -15.92 -51.43 -13.32
N VAL A 53 -16.17 -50.08 -13.38
CA VAL A 53 -15.80 -49.16 -12.32
C VAL A 53 -16.46 -49.52 -10.99
N LYS A 54 -17.74 -49.83 -10.98
CA LYS A 54 -18.50 -50.20 -9.78
C LYS A 54 -18.00 -51.50 -9.14
N ARG A 55 -17.62 -52.50 -9.95
CA ARG A 55 -17.03 -53.75 -9.50
C ARG A 55 -15.69 -53.56 -8.83
N HIS A 56 -14.80 -52.79 -9.45
CA HIS A 56 -13.48 -52.47 -8.89
C HIS A 56 -13.56 -51.56 -7.68
N ALA A 57 -14.50 -50.60 -7.63
CA ALA A 57 -14.72 -49.74 -6.48
C ALA A 57 -15.15 -50.50 -5.22
N ALA A 58 -15.91 -51.62 -5.39
CA ALA A 58 -16.38 -52.42 -4.25
C ALA A 58 -15.24 -53.15 -3.49
N SER A 59 -14.06 -53.29 -4.08
CA SER A 59 -12.87 -53.86 -3.41
C SER A 59 -12.28 -52.96 -2.36
N GLY A 60 -12.49 -51.64 -2.46
CA GLY A 60 -11.96 -50.62 -1.57
C GLY A 60 -10.46 -50.30 -1.70
N ASN A 61 -9.68 -51.17 -2.34
CA ASN A 61 -8.22 -51.06 -2.50
C ASN A 61 -7.78 -50.89 -3.94
N GLN A 62 -8.70 -50.52 -4.84
CA GLN A 62 -8.39 -50.34 -6.27
C GLN A 62 -8.68 -48.88 -6.71
N VAL A 63 -7.93 -48.42 -7.71
CA VAL A 63 -8.07 -47.14 -8.39
C VAL A 63 -8.07 -47.29 -9.87
N LEU A 64 -8.75 -46.42 -10.61
CA LEU A 64 -8.75 -46.39 -12.06
C LEU A 64 -7.54 -45.54 -12.55
N LEU A 65 -6.71 -46.11 -13.40
CA LEU A 65 -5.62 -45.37 -14.10
C LEU A 65 -6.19 -44.70 -15.34
N LYS A 66 -5.95 -43.41 -15.53
CA LYS A 66 -6.45 -42.64 -16.69
C LYS A 66 -5.86 -43.15 -18.00
N GLY A 67 -4.60 -43.53 -18.03
CA GLY A 67 -3.90 -43.97 -19.24
C GLY A 67 -3.75 -45.49 -19.33
N HIS A 68 -2.74 -45.91 -20.08
CA HIS A 68 -2.43 -47.31 -20.37
C HIS A 68 -1.11 -47.71 -19.70
N LEU A 69 -0.98 -49.01 -19.43
CA LEU A 69 0.28 -49.63 -19.03
C LEU A 69 0.96 -50.31 -20.23
N GLN A 70 2.27 -50.24 -20.26
CA GLN A 70 3.09 -50.94 -21.24
C GLN A 70 3.15 -52.47 -20.98
N ARG A 71 3.06 -52.86 -19.70
CA ARG A 71 3.08 -54.22 -19.21
C ARG A 71 2.24 -54.37 -17.96
N PRO A 72 1.76 -55.55 -17.60
CA PRO A 72 1.12 -55.83 -16.32
C PRO A 72 2.06 -55.53 -15.14
N LEU A 73 1.50 -55.12 -14.02
CA LEU A 73 2.18 -54.93 -12.74
C LEU A 73 1.80 -56.05 -11.76
N LEU A 74 2.80 -56.61 -11.04
CA LEU A 74 2.63 -57.64 -10.02
C LEU A 74 3.27 -57.17 -8.72
N ASN A 75 2.54 -56.38 -7.93
CA ASN A 75 3.01 -55.78 -6.65
C ASN A 75 4.31 -54.99 -6.83
N GLU A 76 4.40 -54.17 -7.83
CA GLU A 76 5.57 -53.42 -8.21
C GLU A 76 5.24 -51.95 -8.50
N SER A 77 6.28 -51.10 -8.58
CA SER A 77 6.10 -49.69 -8.90
C SER A 77 5.65 -49.50 -10.35
N ARG A 78 4.67 -48.60 -10.55
CA ARG A 78 4.22 -48.16 -11.88
C ARG A 78 5.22 -47.23 -12.59
N ALA A 79 6.30 -46.84 -11.92
CA ALA A 79 7.32 -45.99 -12.52
C ALA A 79 7.95 -46.66 -13.74
N GLY A 80 7.93 -46.00 -14.90
CA GLY A 80 8.41 -46.54 -16.17
C GLY A 80 7.43 -47.51 -16.86
N ALA A 81 6.33 -47.94 -16.25
CA ALA A 81 5.34 -48.84 -16.86
C ALA A 81 4.15 -48.07 -17.49
N SER A 82 3.88 -46.83 -17.07
CA SER A 82 2.77 -46.03 -17.63
C SER A 82 3.16 -45.40 -18.98
N LEU A 83 2.34 -45.58 -20.01
CA LEU A 83 2.50 -44.97 -21.31
C LEU A 83 2.03 -43.53 -21.30
N ARG A 84 2.95 -42.56 -21.30
CA ARG A 84 2.64 -41.15 -21.12
C ARG A 84 1.94 -40.48 -22.29
N GLU A 85 2.16 -40.94 -23.51
CA GLU A 85 1.69 -40.28 -24.75
C GLU A 85 0.55 -41.04 -25.46
N THR A 86 0.11 -42.15 -24.92
CA THR A 86 -0.95 -42.93 -25.55
C THR A 86 -2.29 -42.22 -25.47
N ALA A 87 -3.00 -42.12 -26.61
CA ALA A 87 -4.33 -41.57 -26.67
C ALA A 87 -5.36 -42.51 -25.99
N THR A 88 -6.37 -41.90 -25.33
CA THR A 88 -7.43 -42.64 -24.63
C THR A 88 -8.79 -42.37 -25.24
N GLN A 89 -9.71 -43.37 -25.21
CA GLN A 89 -11.08 -43.25 -25.73
C GLN A 89 -12.12 -42.86 -24.66
N TRP A 90 -11.69 -42.21 -23.60
CA TRP A 90 -12.57 -41.71 -22.57
C TRP A 90 -11.99 -40.48 -21.90
N ILE A 91 -12.89 -39.69 -21.33
CA ILE A 91 -12.52 -38.51 -20.54
C ILE A 91 -13.16 -38.55 -19.15
N CYS A 92 -12.47 -37.97 -18.17
CA CYS A 92 -12.99 -37.71 -16.88
C CYS A 92 -13.04 -36.19 -16.65
N PHE A 93 -14.15 -35.71 -16.10
CA PHE A 93 -14.25 -34.35 -15.56
C PHE A 93 -14.22 -34.48 -14.04
N ASP A 94 -13.28 -33.85 -13.39
CA ASP A 94 -13.22 -33.74 -11.93
C ASP A 94 -13.82 -32.39 -11.52
N ILE A 95 -15.02 -32.47 -10.97
CA ILE A 95 -15.81 -31.34 -10.52
C ILE A 95 -15.62 -31.22 -9.00
N ASP A 96 -14.75 -30.34 -8.56
CA ASP A 96 -14.47 -30.15 -7.15
C ASP A 96 -14.78 -28.72 -6.71
N GLY A 97 -16.02 -28.48 -6.27
CA GLY A 97 -16.42 -27.19 -5.70
C GLY A 97 -16.87 -26.14 -6.70
N LEU A 98 -17.29 -26.53 -7.91
CA LEU A 98 -18.00 -25.65 -8.83
C LEU A 98 -19.27 -25.08 -8.17
N ASN A 99 -19.53 -23.81 -8.37
CA ASN A 99 -20.77 -23.16 -7.94
C ASN A 99 -21.88 -23.47 -8.96
N ILE A 100 -22.44 -24.65 -8.84
CA ILE A 100 -23.54 -25.18 -9.64
C ILE A 100 -24.56 -25.85 -8.72
N ASN A 101 -25.85 -25.83 -9.08
CA ASN A 101 -26.89 -26.42 -8.24
C ASN A 101 -26.95 -27.95 -8.40
N ASN A 102 -26.68 -28.45 -9.61
CA ASN A 102 -26.70 -29.89 -9.92
C ASN A 102 -25.80 -30.19 -11.14
N ILE A 103 -25.57 -31.47 -11.41
CA ILE A 103 -24.74 -31.92 -12.55
C ILE A 103 -25.35 -31.55 -13.91
N ASN A 104 -26.68 -31.53 -14.01
CA ASN A 104 -27.35 -31.17 -15.27
C ASN A 104 -27.11 -29.69 -15.64
N ASP A 105 -26.99 -28.79 -14.67
CA ASP A 105 -26.63 -27.40 -14.91
C ASP A 105 -25.21 -27.32 -15.53
N PHE A 106 -24.26 -28.09 -15.00
CA PHE A 106 -22.92 -28.20 -15.57
C PHE A 106 -22.97 -28.71 -17.02
N LEU A 107 -23.63 -29.84 -17.24
CA LEU A 107 -23.71 -30.46 -18.57
C LEU A 107 -24.40 -29.55 -19.61
N THR A 108 -25.41 -28.81 -19.19
CA THR A 108 -26.09 -27.82 -20.02
C THR A 108 -25.19 -26.67 -20.38
N GLN A 109 -24.46 -26.13 -19.38
CA GLN A 109 -23.56 -25.00 -19.57
C GLN A 109 -22.41 -25.32 -20.54
N VAL A 110 -21.83 -26.53 -20.45
CA VAL A 110 -20.76 -26.97 -21.36
C VAL A 110 -21.27 -27.66 -22.61
N ASN A 111 -22.60 -27.68 -22.81
CA ASN A 111 -23.28 -28.29 -23.96
C ASN A 111 -22.98 -29.80 -24.14
N LEU A 112 -23.01 -30.57 -23.03
CA LEU A 112 -22.76 -32.02 -23.00
C LEU A 112 -23.93 -32.80 -22.43
N ARG A 113 -25.13 -32.22 -22.30
CA ARG A 113 -26.29 -32.84 -21.69
C ARG A 113 -26.77 -34.10 -22.44
N ASP A 114 -26.62 -34.09 -23.75
CA ASP A 114 -27.11 -35.15 -24.60
C ASP A 114 -26.06 -36.25 -24.84
N ILE A 115 -25.08 -36.42 -23.99
CA ILE A 115 -24.04 -37.44 -24.05
C ILE A 115 -24.22 -38.43 -22.89
N GLN A 116 -24.19 -39.72 -23.18
CA GLN A 116 -24.18 -40.77 -22.14
C GLN A 116 -22.99 -40.63 -21.23
N HIS A 117 -23.22 -40.79 -19.92
CA HIS A 117 -22.17 -40.56 -18.93
C HIS A 117 -22.37 -41.34 -17.62
N ILE A 118 -21.30 -41.49 -16.88
CA ILE A 118 -21.29 -42.00 -15.52
C ILE A 118 -21.00 -40.86 -14.55
N ILE A 119 -21.78 -40.72 -13.51
CA ILE A 119 -21.52 -39.83 -12.37
C ILE A 119 -20.97 -40.67 -11.22
N GLN A 120 -19.81 -40.35 -10.74
CA GLN A 120 -19.23 -40.86 -9.53
C GLN A 120 -19.15 -39.73 -8.48
N TRP A 121 -19.93 -39.79 -7.42
CA TRP A 121 -19.80 -38.84 -6.32
C TRP A 121 -18.49 -39.01 -5.58
N SER A 122 -17.74 -37.96 -5.38
CA SER A 122 -16.42 -38.00 -4.73
C SER A 122 -16.52 -38.47 -3.28
N SER A 123 -15.44 -38.99 -2.73
CA SER A 123 -15.38 -39.51 -1.36
C SER A 123 -15.76 -38.50 -0.27
N SER A 124 -15.74 -37.20 -0.56
CA SER A 124 -16.13 -36.13 0.39
C SER A 124 -17.59 -35.67 0.21
N TYR A 125 -18.26 -36.03 -0.89
CA TYR A 125 -19.64 -35.68 -1.13
C TYR A 125 -20.57 -36.48 -0.21
N GLY A 126 -21.58 -35.84 0.35
CA GLY A 126 -22.56 -36.51 1.21
C GLY A 126 -22.05 -36.90 2.60
N VAL A 127 -20.79 -36.60 2.97
CA VAL A 127 -20.33 -36.80 4.35
C VAL A 127 -20.78 -35.62 5.19
N THR A 128 -21.52 -35.91 6.28
CA THR A 128 -22.14 -34.91 7.17
C THR A 128 -21.71 -35.10 8.60
N ARG A 129 -21.74 -34.02 9.38
CA ARG A 129 -21.68 -33.99 10.84
C ARG A 129 -22.83 -33.08 11.32
N ASP A 130 -23.64 -33.56 12.24
CA ASP A 130 -24.79 -32.81 12.78
C ASP A 130 -25.73 -32.27 11.68
N ASN A 131 -25.99 -33.10 10.66
CA ASN A 131 -26.75 -32.77 9.44
C ASN A 131 -26.15 -31.64 8.58
N GLN A 132 -24.92 -31.19 8.81
CA GLN A 132 -24.22 -30.25 7.97
C GLN A 132 -23.16 -30.96 7.13
N ALA A 133 -23.11 -30.67 5.82
CA ALA A 133 -22.09 -31.22 4.93
C ALA A 133 -20.69 -30.70 5.37
N ILE A 134 -19.74 -31.62 5.51
CA ILE A 134 -18.34 -31.25 5.85
C ILE A 134 -17.66 -30.46 4.73
N LYS A 135 -18.12 -30.63 3.49
CA LYS A 135 -17.71 -29.87 2.31
C LYS A 135 -18.94 -29.56 1.47
N PRO A 136 -19.34 -28.29 1.37
CA PRO A 136 -20.47 -27.90 0.56
C PRO A 136 -20.14 -27.95 -0.95
N GLY A 137 -21.17 -27.92 -1.78
CA GLY A 137 -21.08 -27.91 -3.24
C GLY A 137 -21.01 -29.30 -3.89
N ILE A 138 -21.14 -29.30 -5.20
CA ILE A 138 -21.08 -30.53 -6.02
C ILE A 138 -19.64 -31.01 -6.13
N ARG A 139 -19.45 -32.31 -5.90
CA ARG A 139 -18.13 -32.96 -5.97
C ARG A 139 -18.29 -34.32 -6.60
N ALA A 140 -17.88 -34.41 -7.87
CA ALA A 140 -18.09 -35.61 -8.65
C ALA A 140 -17.03 -35.78 -9.77
N HIS A 141 -16.82 -37.02 -10.16
CA HIS A 141 -16.18 -37.34 -11.42
C HIS A 141 -17.27 -37.71 -12.43
N LEU A 142 -17.18 -37.17 -13.63
CA LEU A 142 -18.02 -37.59 -14.74
C LEU A 142 -17.16 -38.30 -15.79
N TYR A 143 -17.60 -39.45 -16.23
CA TYR A 143 -16.91 -40.21 -17.27
C TYR A 143 -17.75 -40.24 -18.54
N MET A 144 -17.14 -39.98 -19.68
CA MET A 144 -17.73 -40.08 -21.01
C MET A 144 -16.82 -40.86 -21.95
N MET A 145 -17.38 -41.60 -22.84
CA MET A 145 -16.66 -42.31 -23.91
C MET A 145 -16.44 -41.37 -25.10
N LEU A 146 -15.33 -41.52 -25.79
CA LEU A 146 -14.99 -40.76 -27.01
C LEU A 146 -15.15 -41.64 -28.25
N ASP A 147 -15.58 -41.05 -29.36
CA ASP A 147 -15.69 -41.76 -30.63
C ASP A 147 -14.32 -42.17 -31.20
N GLU A 148 -13.30 -41.32 -30.94
CA GLU A 148 -11.93 -41.57 -31.40
C GLU A 148 -10.96 -41.36 -30.21
N PRO A 149 -9.81 -42.05 -30.19
CA PRO A 149 -8.79 -41.82 -29.17
C PRO A 149 -8.20 -40.42 -29.25
N VAL A 150 -8.12 -39.74 -28.12
CA VAL A 150 -7.55 -38.37 -27.99
C VAL A 150 -6.36 -38.36 -27.04
N SER A 151 -5.30 -37.59 -27.38
CA SER A 151 -4.12 -37.49 -26.57
C SER A 151 -4.37 -36.74 -25.25
N ALA A 152 -3.62 -37.10 -24.21
CA ALA A 152 -3.72 -36.47 -22.90
C ALA A 152 -3.51 -34.94 -22.97
N LEU A 153 -2.61 -34.46 -23.85
CA LEU A 153 -2.36 -33.04 -24.06
C LEU A 153 -3.62 -32.34 -24.60
N LYS A 154 -4.25 -32.89 -25.64
CA LYS A 154 -5.47 -32.30 -26.22
C LYS A 154 -6.64 -32.31 -25.24
N LEU A 155 -6.83 -33.37 -24.48
CA LEU A 155 -7.84 -33.42 -23.41
C LEU A 155 -7.59 -32.34 -22.35
N LYS A 156 -6.33 -32.14 -21.95
CA LYS A 156 -5.92 -31.10 -20.99
C LYS A 156 -6.16 -29.68 -21.51
N GLU A 157 -5.83 -29.42 -22.79
CA GLU A 157 -6.10 -28.15 -23.47
C GLU A 157 -7.61 -27.88 -23.54
N TRP A 158 -8.41 -28.91 -23.84
CA TRP A 158 -9.85 -28.79 -23.93
C TRP A 158 -10.49 -28.48 -22.55
N LEU A 159 -10.11 -29.20 -21.49
CA LEU A 159 -10.58 -28.90 -20.12
C LEU A 159 -10.28 -27.48 -19.71
N LYS A 160 -9.06 -26.98 -19.97
CA LYS A 160 -8.70 -25.58 -19.70
C LYS A 160 -9.52 -24.61 -20.56
N THR A 161 -9.79 -24.95 -21.82
CA THR A 161 -10.63 -24.14 -22.72
C THR A 161 -12.04 -24.00 -22.16
N LEU A 162 -12.65 -25.10 -21.67
CA LEU A 162 -13.95 -25.05 -21.01
C LEU A 162 -13.94 -24.17 -19.76
N CYS A 163 -12.90 -24.25 -18.93
CA CYS A 163 -12.77 -23.40 -17.76
C CYS A 163 -12.72 -21.91 -18.13
N VAL A 164 -11.92 -21.55 -19.12
CA VAL A 164 -11.81 -20.16 -19.60
C VAL A 164 -13.12 -19.67 -20.21
N GLN A 165 -13.81 -20.53 -20.95
CA GLN A 165 -15.01 -20.15 -21.69
C GLN A 165 -16.27 -20.07 -20.82
N TYR A 166 -16.44 -20.99 -19.86
CA TYR A 166 -17.68 -21.13 -19.10
C TYR A 166 -17.55 -20.85 -17.61
N PHE A 167 -16.34 -20.91 -17.06
CA PHE A 167 -16.11 -20.82 -15.60
C PHE A 167 -15.03 -19.78 -15.25
N ASN A 168 -14.82 -18.79 -16.13
CA ASN A 168 -13.77 -17.78 -15.95
C ASN A 168 -13.88 -17.02 -14.62
N GLU A 169 -15.11 -16.75 -14.15
CA GLU A 169 -15.36 -16.04 -12.88
C GLU A 169 -15.13 -16.92 -11.64
N GLN A 170 -15.14 -18.25 -11.81
CA GLN A 170 -14.91 -19.20 -10.74
C GLN A 170 -13.43 -19.61 -10.60
N MET A 171 -12.56 -19.16 -11.50
CA MET A 171 -11.14 -19.41 -11.40
C MET A 171 -10.54 -18.55 -10.29
N ASP A 172 -9.70 -19.14 -9.44
CA ASP A 172 -8.98 -18.46 -8.39
C ASP A 172 -7.50 -18.85 -8.40
N LEU A 173 -6.69 -18.17 -7.60
CA LEU A 173 -5.29 -18.53 -7.42
C LEU A 173 -5.16 -19.79 -6.56
N SER A 174 -4.16 -20.59 -6.90
CA SER A 174 -3.73 -21.69 -6.02
C SER A 174 -3.30 -21.15 -4.64
N PRO A 175 -3.26 -21.96 -3.58
CA PRO A 175 -2.81 -21.54 -2.26
C PRO A 175 -1.43 -20.88 -2.25
N THR A 176 -0.57 -21.22 -3.20
CA THR A 176 0.75 -20.62 -3.36
C THR A 176 0.72 -19.26 -4.08
N GLY A 177 -0.43 -18.87 -4.66
CA GLY A 177 -0.59 -17.62 -5.41
C GLY A 177 0.12 -17.58 -6.76
N HIS A 178 0.69 -18.71 -7.25
CA HIS A 178 1.51 -18.75 -8.45
C HIS A 178 0.81 -19.31 -9.69
N SER A 179 -0.27 -20.06 -9.51
CA SER A 179 -1.01 -20.69 -10.58
C SER A 179 -2.51 -20.58 -10.36
N LEU A 180 -3.31 -20.90 -11.37
CA LEU A 180 -4.76 -20.95 -11.22
C LEU A 180 -5.20 -22.26 -10.57
N THR A 181 -6.18 -22.15 -9.68
CA THR A 181 -7.06 -23.25 -9.33
C THR A 181 -8.13 -23.35 -10.40
N TRP A 182 -8.14 -24.44 -11.12
CA TRP A 182 -9.07 -24.66 -12.22
C TRP A 182 -10.38 -25.23 -11.68
N PRO A 183 -11.54 -24.69 -12.05
CA PRO A 183 -12.84 -25.27 -11.69
C PRO A 183 -13.04 -26.73 -12.13
N LEU A 184 -12.46 -27.10 -13.26
CA LEU A 184 -12.26 -28.48 -13.68
C LEU A 184 -10.77 -28.81 -13.60
N ASP A 185 -10.37 -29.83 -12.82
CA ASP A 185 -8.96 -30.20 -12.69
C ASP A 185 -8.39 -30.73 -14.02
N PRO A 186 -7.52 -29.97 -14.73
CA PRO A 186 -6.97 -30.47 -16.01
C PRO A 186 -6.01 -31.64 -15.83
N SER A 187 -5.55 -31.92 -14.63
CA SER A 187 -4.62 -33.04 -14.36
C SER A 187 -5.27 -34.40 -14.50
N VAL A 188 -6.60 -34.47 -14.46
CA VAL A 188 -7.33 -35.74 -14.70
C VAL A 188 -7.17 -36.28 -16.14
N ALA A 189 -6.72 -35.43 -17.07
CA ALA A 189 -6.39 -35.85 -18.44
C ALA A 189 -5.03 -36.54 -18.54
N GLU A 190 -4.15 -36.45 -17.55
CA GLU A 190 -2.81 -37.04 -17.60
C GLU A 190 -2.85 -38.56 -17.49
N ASN A 191 -2.17 -39.25 -18.40
CA ASN A 191 -2.18 -40.72 -18.44
C ASN A 191 -1.65 -41.40 -17.17
N SER A 192 -0.88 -40.71 -16.39
CA SER A 192 -0.38 -41.19 -15.10
C SER A 192 -1.34 -40.96 -13.92
N LYS A 193 -2.46 -40.26 -14.14
CA LYS A 193 -3.41 -39.91 -13.08
C LYS A 193 -4.12 -41.12 -12.53
N LEU A 194 -4.14 -41.24 -11.21
CA LEU A 194 -4.98 -42.20 -10.47
C LEU A 194 -6.29 -41.53 -10.09
N ILE A 195 -7.39 -42.17 -10.47
CA ILE A 195 -8.75 -41.73 -10.11
C ILE A 195 -9.25 -42.69 -9.04
N TYR A 196 -9.47 -42.16 -7.85
CA TYR A 196 -9.90 -42.94 -6.68
C TYR A 196 -11.38 -43.22 -6.79
N ILE A 197 -11.72 -44.49 -6.85
CA ILE A 197 -13.09 -44.99 -7.12
C ILE A 197 -13.82 -45.55 -5.90
N ALA A 198 -13.12 -45.87 -4.81
CA ALA A 198 -13.69 -46.47 -3.60
C ALA A 198 -14.51 -45.47 -2.77
N ALA A 199 -15.57 -45.97 -2.12
CA ALA A 199 -16.35 -45.19 -1.16
C ALA A 199 -15.51 -44.78 0.07
N PRO A 200 -15.81 -43.65 0.75
CA PRO A 200 -15.05 -43.20 1.93
C PRO A 200 -15.29 -44.14 3.13
N GLU A 201 -14.32 -44.23 4.02
CA GLU A 201 -14.48 -44.75 5.34
C GLU A 201 -14.90 -43.63 6.30
N VAL A 202 -16.06 -43.79 6.94
CA VAL A 202 -16.62 -42.71 7.79
C VAL A 202 -16.84 -43.27 9.22
N SER A 203 -16.21 -42.61 10.19
CA SER A 203 -16.34 -42.95 11.61
C SER A 203 -17.29 -41.98 12.33
N PRO A 204 -18.08 -42.46 13.32
CA PRO A 204 -18.91 -41.56 14.10
C PRO A 204 -18.10 -40.38 14.68
N PRO A 205 -18.66 -39.16 14.77
CA PRO A 205 -20.05 -38.78 14.55
C PRO A 205 -20.39 -38.42 13.08
N PHE A 206 -19.49 -38.66 12.14
CA PHE A 206 -19.73 -38.39 10.71
C PHE A 206 -20.61 -39.50 10.12
N ILE A 207 -21.45 -39.11 9.17
CA ILE A 207 -22.40 -39.99 8.49
C ILE A 207 -22.22 -39.79 6.97
N ASP A 208 -22.15 -40.89 6.23
CA ASP A 208 -22.23 -40.86 4.78
C ASP A 208 -23.70 -40.93 4.33
N THR A 209 -24.21 -39.82 3.79
CA THR A 209 -25.58 -39.74 3.27
C THR A 209 -25.69 -40.07 1.78
N CYS A 210 -24.58 -40.47 1.15
CA CYS A 210 -24.53 -40.87 -0.28
C CYS A 210 -23.93 -42.28 -0.43
N PRO A 211 -24.60 -43.32 0.07
CA PRO A 211 -24.04 -44.68 0.02
C PRO A 211 -23.95 -45.23 -1.41
N ASP A 212 -24.86 -44.87 -2.30
CA ASP A 212 -24.77 -45.20 -3.74
C ASP A 212 -24.07 -44.08 -4.48
N ARG A 213 -22.78 -44.30 -4.76
CA ARG A 213 -21.91 -43.28 -5.31
C ARG A 213 -21.89 -43.23 -6.83
N TYR A 214 -22.60 -44.11 -7.50
CA TYR A 214 -22.56 -44.25 -8.94
C TYR A 214 -23.92 -44.11 -9.56
N LEU A 215 -24.07 -43.26 -10.56
CA LEU A 215 -25.25 -43.12 -11.37
C LEU A 215 -24.88 -43.29 -12.87
N LEU A 216 -25.57 -44.14 -13.58
CA LEU A 216 -25.43 -44.30 -15.00
C LEU A 216 -26.55 -43.54 -15.72
N VAL A 217 -26.18 -42.76 -16.73
CA VAL A 217 -27.08 -42.03 -17.62
C VAL A 217 -26.89 -42.60 -19.06
N GLU A 218 -27.85 -43.38 -19.50
CA GLU A 218 -27.80 -44.02 -20.83
C GLU A 218 -28.61 -43.25 -21.90
N GLU A 219 -29.20 -42.12 -21.52
CA GLU A 219 -29.89 -41.25 -22.47
C GLU A 219 -28.93 -40.39 -23.25
N GLY A 220 -29.14 -40.25 -24.58
CA GLY A 220 -28.31 -39.39 -25.42
C GLY A 220 -27.34 -40.16 -26.31
N GLU A 221 -26.38 -39.41 -26.91
CA GLU A 221 -25.35 -39.98 -27.81
C GLU A 221 -24.36 -40.85 -27.01
N ALA A 222 -23.99 -41.99 -27.54
CA ALA A 222 -23.09 -42.96 -26.89
C ALA A 222 -21.65 -42.44 -26.72
N PHE A 223 -21.24 -41.49 -27.55
CA PHE A 223 -19.86 -40.99 -27.58
C PHE A 223 -19.82 -39.46 -27.69
N LEU A 224 -18.95 -38.87 -26.91
CA LEU A 224 -18.54 -37.49 -27.13
C LEU A 224 -17.65 -37.40 -28.37
N LYS A 225 -18.00 -36.51 -29.29
CA LYS A 225 -17.26 -36.34 -30.57
C LYS A 225 -15.90 -35.72 -30.33
N SER A 226 -14.83 -36.39 -30.75
CA SER A 226 -13.43 -35.91 -30.67
C SER A 226 -13.22 -34.58 -31.41
N GLY A 227 -13.97 -34.31 -32.48
CA GLY A 227 -13.93 -33.02 -33.16
C GLY A 227 -14.31 -31.81 -32.31
N ARG A 228 -15.08 -31.99 -31.21
CA ARG A 228 -15.31 -30.91 -30.22
C ARG A 228 -14.04 -30.58 -29.40
N ILE A 229 -13.22 -31.61 -29.15
CA ILE A 229 -11.98 -31.48 -28.40
C ILE A 229 -10.89 -30.83 -29.26
N GLU A 230 -10.90 -31.08 -30.56
CA GLU A 230 -9.96 -30.45 -31.49
C GLU A 230 -10.13 -28.96 -31.66
N GLN A 231 -11.34 -28.43 -31.33
CA GLN A 231 -11.62 -27.00 -31.28
C GLN A 231 -11.02 -26.29 -30.05
N ALA A 232 -10.33 -27.02 -29.19
CA ALA A 232 -9.66 -26.45 -28.03
C ALA A 232 -8.62 -25.38 -28.43
N LYS A 233 -8.52 -24.33 -27.60
CA LYS A 233 -7.43 -23.37 -27.72
C LYS A 233 -6.09 -24.07 -27.58
N ASN A 234 -5.12 -23.64 -28.38
CA ASN A 234 -3.80 -24.23 -28.33
C ASN A 234 -3.03 -23.84 -27.06
N ALA A 235 -1.91 -24.50 -26.77
CA ALA A 235 -1.13 -24.32 -25.59
C ALA A 235 -0.65 -22.86 -25.41
N SER A 236 -0.28 -22.16 -26.48
CA SER A 236 0.19 -20.77 -26.45
C SER A 236 -0.93 -19.81 -26.08
N GLU A 237 -2.10 -19.96 -26.69
CA GLU A 237 -3.28 -19.14 -26.37
C GLU A 237 -3.73 -19.33 -24.92
N LEU A 238 -3.76 -20.60 -24.46
CA LEU A 238 -4.11 -20.92 -23.08
C LEU A 238 -3.08 -20.38 -22.08
N HIS A 239 -1.82 -20.41 -22.44
CA HIS A 239 -0.78 -19.81 -21.58
C HIS A 239 -0.98 -18.30 -21.41
N GLN A 240 -1.19 -17.58 -22.52
CA GLN A 240 -1.44 -16.12 -22.45
C GLN A 240 -2.71 -15.79 -21.65
N LEU A 241 -3.80 -16.55 -21.85
CA LEU A 241 -5.04 -16.35 -21.10
C LEU A 241 -4.85 -16.66 -19.60
N THR A 242 -4.10 -17.70 -19.28
CA THR A 242 -3.78 -18.08 -17.90
C THR A 242 -2.96 -16.98 -17.21
N GLU A 243 -1.92 -16.48 -17.88
CA GLU A 243 -1.08 -15.40 -17.32
C GLU A 243 -1.90 -14.12 -17.05
N ARG A 244 -2.73 -13.71 -18.04
CA ARG A 244 -3.62 -12.55 -17.85
C ARG A 244 -4.57 -12.75 -16.66
N LYS A 245 -5.19 -13.94 -16.54
CA LYS A 245 -6.12 -14.22 -15.46
C LYS A 245 -5.45 -14.27 -14.10
N VAL A 246 -4.25 -14.86 -14.00
CA VAL A 246 -3.44 -14.82 -12.79
C VAL A 246 -3.16 -13.38 -12.38
N GLN A 247 -2.73 -12.53 -13.31
CA GLN A 247 -2.42 -11.13 -13.02
C GLN A 247 -3.69 -10.35 -12.61
N GLU A 248 -4.81 -10.57 -13.30
CA GLU A 248 -6.11 -9.98 -12.95
C GLU A 248 -6.51 -10.30 -11.50
N ILE A 249 -6.51 -11.59 -11.11
CA ILE A 249 -6.90 -12.00 -9.76
C ILE A 249 -5.90 -11.47 -8.71
N ARG A 250 -4.61 -11.44 -9.03
CA ARG A 250 -3.60 -10.89 -8.12
C ARG A 250 -3.81 -9.41 -7.87
N ASN A 251 -4.12 -8.64 -8.92
CA ASN A 251 -4.43 -7.22 -8.80
C ASN A 251 -5.70 -7.01 -7.96
N GLN A 252 -6.77 -7.76 -8.23
CA GLN A 252 -8.01 -7.71 -7.44
C GLN A 252 -7.78 -8.00 -5.95
N LYS A 253 -6.90 -8.96 -5.64
CA LYS A 253 -6.57 -9.36 -4.26
C LYS A 253 -5.44 -8.53 -3.65
N SER A 254 -4.91 -7.53 -4.35
CA SER A 254 -3.76 -6.72 -3.91
C SER A 254 -2.55 -7.56 -3.47
N LEU A 255 -2.31 -8.67 -4.17
CA LEU A 255 -1.20 -9.56 -3.87
C LEU A 255 0.11 -9.01 -4.46
N PRO A 256 1.25 -9.26 -3.81
CA PRO A 256 2.55 -8.89 -4.35
C PRO A 256 2.78 -9.55 -5.71
N ARG A 257 3.67 -8.97 -6.50
CA ARG A 257 3.92 -9.41 -7.87
C ARG A 257 4.23 -10.91 -7.95
N ARG A 258 3.74 -11.57 -9.02
CA ARG A 258 4.06 -12.97 -9.26
C ARG A 258 5.55 -13.14 -9.52
N ARG A 259 6.18 -14.07 -8.80
CA ARG A 259 7.54 -14.52 -9.07
C ARG A 259 7.50 -15.52 -10.22
N THR A 260 8.24 -15.24 -11.28
CA THR A 260 8.40 -16.21 -12.37
C THR A 260 9.29 -17.34 -11.86
N LYS A 261 8.81 -18.57 -11.85
CA LYS A 261 9.69 -19.71 -11.61
C LYS A 261 10.69 -19.76 -12.77
N LEU A 262 11.95 -19.56 -12.47
CA LEU A 262 13.02 -20.02 -13.36
C LEU A 262 12.81 -21.51 -13.59
N ARG A 263 13.13 -21.99 -14.80
CA ARG A 263 13.02 -23.41 -15.14
C ARG A 263 13.65 -24.22 -14.02
N GLN A 264 12.88 -25.09 -13.37
CA GLN A 264 13.45 -26.04 -12.41
C GLN A 264 14.45 -26.90 -13.16
N TYR A 265 15.72 -26.63 -12.94
CA TYR A 265 16.75 -27.60 -13.30
C TYR A 265 16.51 -28.83 -12.44
N LYS A 266 16.53 -30.00 -13.06
CA LYS A 266 16.53 -31.27 -12.32
C LYS A 266 17.64 -31.19 -11.28
N SER A 267 17.39 -31.72 -10.08
CA SER A 267 18.45 -31.88 -9.09
C SER A 267 19.62 -32.58 -9.75
N PHE A 268 20.74 -31.89 -9.83
CA PHE A 268 22.00 -32.44 -10.34
C PHE A 268 23.00 -32.51 -9.19
N ASN A 269 23.90 -33.48 -9.27
CA ASN A 269 24.98 -33.60 -8.31
C ASN A 269 26.01 -32.50 -8.58
N LEU A 270 26.25 -31.66 -7.57
CA LEU A 270 27.31 -30.66 -7.63
C LEU A 270 28.59 -31.21 -7.07
N LEU A 271 29.72 -30.85 -7.69
CA LEU A 271 31.02 -31.07 -7.13
C LEU A 271 31.21 -30.19 -5.89
N VAL A 272 31.45 -30.81 -4.74
CA VAL A 272 31.68 -30.11 -3.47
C VAL A 272 33.17 -29.71 -3.42
N ASN A 273 33.43 -28.40 -3.23
CA ASN A 273 34.80 -27.84 -3.21
C ASN A 273 35.62 -28.12 -4.48
N PRO A 274 35.17 -27.70 -5.68
CA PRO A 274 35.95 -27.82 -6.90
C PRO A 274 37.26 -27.06 -6.80
N GLU A 275 38.31 -27.54 -7.48
CA GLU A 275 39.59 -26.84 -7.56
C GLU A 275 39.43 -25.52 -8.31
N ARG A 276 40.18 -24.48 -7.86
CA ARG A 276 40.22 -23.21 -8.58
C ARG A 276 40.93 -23.38 -9.93
N ALA A 277 40.35 -22.78 -10.96
CA ALA A 277 40.86 -22.83 -12.30
C ALA A 277 40.49 -21.54 -13.04
N THR A 278 41.23 -21.17 -14.07
CA THR A 278 40.90 -20.03 -14.93
C THR A 278 39.84 -20.46 -15.94
N MET A 279 38.72 -19.75 -15.99
CA MET A 279 37.63 -19.98 -16.94
C MET A 279 37.60 -18.87 -17.99
N THR A 280 37.86 -19.26 -19.24
CA THR A 280 37.88 -18.33 -20.38
C THR A 280 36.55 -18.43 -21.13
N TYR A 281 35.85 -17.29 -21.23
CA TYR A 281 34.61 -17.16 -21.98
C TYR A 281 34.85 -17.28 -23.49
N MET A 282 34.14 -18.17 -24.15
CA MET A 282 34.31 -18.51 -25.58
C MET A 282 33.18 -17.95 -26.48
N GLY A 283 32.17 -17.36 -25.90
CA GLY A 283 31.03 -16.81 -26.63
C GLY A 283 29.69 -17.38 -26.21
N THR A 284 28.59 -16.78 -26.73
CA THR A 284 27.20 -17.17 -26.48
C THR A 284 26.62 -17.80 -27.74
N GLU A 285 25.99 -18.96 -27.62
CA GLU A 285 25.27 -19.61 -28.70
C GLU A 285 23.95 -20.22 -28.16
N ARG A 286 22.81 -19.95 -28.80
CA ARG A 286 21.49 -20.53 -28.45
C ARG A 286 21.11 -20.36 -26.95
N GLU A 287 21.32 -19.18 -26.41
CA GLU A 287 21.02 -18.84 -24.99
C GLU A 287 21.90 -19.56 -23.96
N PHE A 288 23.12 -20.00 -24.36
CA PHE A 288 24.13 -20.57 -23.47
C PHE A 288 25.46 -19.88 -23.68
N ASP A 289 26.11 -19.58 -22.57
CA ASP A 289 27.49 -19.09 -22.51
C ASP A 289 28.46 -20.26 -22.36
N TYR A 290 29.50 -20.31 -23.20
CA TYR A 290 30.47 -21.38 -23.27
C TYR A 290 31.82 -20.96 -22.72
N TYR A 291 32.51 -21.93 -22.10
CA TYR A 291 33.81 -21.70 -21.45
C TYR A 291 34.80 -22.81 -21.73
N ASN A 292 36.09 -22.41 -21.69
CA ASN A 292 37.22 -23.28 -21.49
C ASN A 292 37.71 -23.19 -20.07
N ILE A 293 38.27 -24.28 -19.53
CA ILE A 293 38.96 -24.30 -18.25
C ILE A 293 40.46 -24.59 -18.51
N ASN A 294 41.33 -23.73 -17.98
CA ASN A 294 42.80 -23.86 -18.10
C ASN A 294 43.28 -24.06 -19.53
N ASP A 295 42.79 -23.29 -20.49
CA ASP A 295 43.13 -23.38 -21.92
C ASP A 295 42.95 -24.77 -22.54
N GLY A 296 42.07 -25.58 -21.96
CA GLY A 296 41.68 -26.89 -22.44
C GLY A 296 40.83 -26.87 -23.70
N ASP A 297 40.18 -28.01 -24.03
CA ASP A 297 39.33 -28.15 -25.18
C ASP A 297 38.20 -27.13 -25.16
N SER A 298 37.97 -26.45 -26.29
CA SER A 298 36.98 -25.42 -26.47
C SER A 298 35.56 -25.91 -26.24
N ASN A 299 34.75 -25.09 -25.58
CA ASN A 299 33.30 -25.24 -25.37
C ASN A 299 32.86 -26.48 -24.57
N ALA A 300 33.75 -27.01 -23.70
CA ALA A 300 33.43 -28.18 -22.88
C ALA A 300 32.50 -27.85 -21.69
N TYR A 301 32.41 -26.58 -21.30
CA TYR A 301 31.68 -26.10 -20.16
C TYR A 301 30.70 -25.00 -20.56
N TYR A 302 29.53 -24.95 -19.94
CA TYR A 302 28.51 -23.98 -20.28
C TYR A 302 27.57 -23.68 -19.12
N HIS A 303 26.87 -22.55 -19.19
CA HIS A 303 25.69 -22.23 -18.39
C HIS A 303 24.64 -21.52 -19.25
N PRO A 304 23.37 -21.46 -18.85
CA PRO A 304 22.36 -20.61 -19.49
C PRO A 304 22.76 -19.14 -19.42
N SER A 305 22.61 -18.37 -20.49
CA SER A 305 23.02 -16.97 -20.56
C SER A 305 22.29 -16.09 -19.54
N ASN A 306 21.12 -16.50 -19.08
CA ASN A 306 20.35 -15.81 -18.05
C ASN A 306 20.66 -16.27 -16.61
N ASN A 307 21.45 -17.32 -16.40
CA ASN A 307 21.82 -17.82 -15.08
C ASN A 307 23.25 -18.37 -15.05
N PRO A 308 24.22 -17.58 -14.57
CA PRO A 308 25.63 -17.93 -14.56
C PRO A 308 26.08 -18.78 -13.38
N ASP A 309 25.18 -19.12 -12.43
CA ASP A 309 25.57 -19.68 -11.14
C ASP A 309 26.18 -21.08 -11.27
N ILE A 310 25.60 -21.92 -12.11
CA ILE A 310 25.99 -23.32 -12.23
C ILE A 310 26.62 -23.60 -13.60
N ILE A 311 27.82 -24.09 -13.59
CA ILE A 311 28.54 -24.57 -14.78
C ILE A 311 28.27 -26.05 -14.98
N PHE A 312 27.88 -26.38 -16.19
CA PHE A 312 27.68 -27.76 -16.67
C PHE A 312 28.81 -28.17 -17.59
N SER A 313 29.09 -29.47 -17.63
CA SER A 313 30.07 -30.05 -18.56
C SER A 313 29.36 -30.93 -19.58
N PHE A 314 29.86 -30.94 -20.84
CA PHE A 314 29.49 -31.93 -21.84
C PHE A 314 30.11 -33.30 -21.61
N LYS A 315 31.08 -33.36 -20.69
CA LYS A 315 31.76 -34.64 -20.38
C LYS A 315 30.86 -35.44 -19.44
N PRO A 316 30.52 -36.69 -19.78
CA PRO A 316 29.48 -37.47 -19.09
C PRO A 316 29.77 -37.77 -17.63
N ASP A 317 31.03 -37.80 -17.23
CA ASP A 317 31.45 -38.17 -15.89
C ASP A 317 31.82 -36.96 -14.99
N GLU A 318 31.71 -35.75 -15.50
CA GLU A 318 32.00 -34.56 -14.72
C GLU A 318 30.73 -34.02 -14.02
N LEU A 319 30.87 -33.72 -12.74
CA LEU A 319 29.81 -33.10 -11.96
C LEU A 319 29.74 -31.59 -12.25
N ALA A 320 28.53 -31.03 -12.23
CA ALA A 320 28.36 -29.59 -12.27
C ALA A 320 28.96 -28.94 -11.02
N PHE A 321 29.34 -27.67 -11.11
CA PHE A 321 29.90 -26.91 -9.99
C PHE A 321 29.46 -25.47 -10.00
N HIS A 322 29.60 -24.79 -8.88
CA HIS A 322 29.25 -23.38 -8.78
C HIS A 322 30.36 -22.53 -9.40
N HIS A 323 30.00 -21.67 -10.35
CA HIS A 323 30.93 -20.84 -11.12
C HIS A 323 31.86 -20.02 -10.23
N SER A 324 31.34 -19.33 -9.22
CA SER A 324 32.12 -18.49 -8.32
C SER A 324 33.12 -19.24 -7.44
N THR A 325 32.97 -20.56 -7.26
CA THR A 325 33.92 -21.36 -6.49
C THR A 325 35.18 -21.69 -7.28
N VAL A 326 35.07 -21.82 -8.61
CA VAL A 326 36.16 -22.12 -9.52
C VAL A 326 36.89 -20.85 -9.95
N ASP A 327 36.16 -19.87 -10.46
CA ASP A 327 36.71 -18.59 -10.93
C ASP A 327 35.76 -17.41 -10.57
N PRO A 328 36.04 -16.70 -9.44
CA PRO A 328 35.23 -15.56 -9.02
C PRO A 328 35.24 -14.38 -10.00
N GLU A 329 36.34 -14.15 -10.73
CA GLU A 329 36.46 -13.05 -11.70
C GLU A 329 35.60 -13.34 -12.94
N SER A 330 35.75 -14.55 -13.50
CA SER A 330 34.89 -15.02 -14.59
C SER A 330 33.40 -15.02 -14.22
N TYR A 331 33.09 -15.42 -12.99
CA TYR A 331 31.68 -15.35 -12.48
C TYR A 331 31.12 -13.92 -12.45
N THR A 332 31.94 -12.95 -11.98
CA THR A 332 31.50 -11.55 -11.97
C THR A 332 31.15 -11.05 -13.36
N ALA A 333 32.02 -11.30 -14.34
CA ALA A 333 31.77 -10.96 -15.73
C ALA A 333 30.53 -11.70 -16.33
N ALA A 334 30.31 -12.95 -15.91
CA ALA A 334 29.15 -13.73 -16.35
C ALA A 334 27.82 -13.18 -15.76
N VAL A 335 27.83 -12.71 -14.52
CA VAL A 335 26.67 -12.04 -13.89
C VAL A 335 26.30 -10.76 -14.62
N GLU A 336 27.29 -9.94 -15.00
CA GLU A 336 27.04 -8.72 -15.78
C GLU A 336 26.41 -9.04 -17.15
N ARG A 337 26.92 -10.05 -17.84
CA ARG A 337 26.32 -10.51 -19.12
C ARG A 337 24.91 -11.07 -18.93
N ALA A 338 24.67 -11.83 -17.88
CA ALA A 338 23.35 -12.39 -17.58
C ALA A 338 22.33 -11.29 -17.27
N ILE A 339 22.72 -10.23 -16.56
CA ILE A 339 21.88 -9.03 -16.33
C ILE A 339 21.54 -8.38 -17.66
N GLN A 340 22.53 -8.15 -18.52
CA GLN A 340 22.32 -7.55 -19.85
C GLN A 340 21.40 -8.42 -20.71
N PHE A 341 21.64 -9.74 -20.75
CA PHE A 341 20.77 -10.69 -21.47
C PHE A 341 19.31 -10.60 -21.00
N ARG A 342 19.07 -10.55 -19.70
CA ARG A 342 17.72 -10.42 -19.14
C ARG A 342 17.07 -9.07 -19.47
N LEU A 343 17.84 -7.98 -19.47
CA LEU A 343 17.39 -6.66 -19.90
C LEU A 343 16.95 -6.67 -21.37
N ASP A 344 17.76 -7.28 -22.23
CA ASP A 344 17.51 -7.35 -23.68
C ASP A 344 16.28 -8.21 -24.02
N ASN A 345 16.03 -9.26 -23.25
CA ASN A 345 14.94 -10.21 -23.44
C ASN A 345 13.70 -9.93 -22.58
N ASP A 346 13.68 -8.82 -21.82
CA ASP A 346 12.60 -8.46 -20.90
C ASP A 346 12.30 -9.55 -19.87
N GLU A 347 13.33 -10.21 -19.40
CA GLU A 347 13.23 -11.21 -18.33
C GLU A 347 13.31 -10.54 -16.96
N VAL A 348 12.69 -11.20 -15.97
CA VAL A 348 12.78 -10.74 -14.58
C VAL A 348 14.19 -10.95 -14.04
N ILE A 349 14.78 -9.89 -13.51
CA ILE A 349 16.06 -9.94 -12.81
C ILE A 349 15.82 -10.12 -11.32
N TYR A 350 16.40 -11.16 -10.77
CA TYR A 350 16.34 -11.44 -9.32
C TYR A 350 17.67 -11.18 -8.67
N GLY A 351 17.61 -10.86 -7.39
CA GLY A 351 18.81 -10.77 -6.59
C GLY A 351 18.52 -10.63 -5.11
N VAL A 352 19.58 -10.73 -4.34
CA VAL A 352 19.57 -10.43 -2.91
C VAL A 352 20.62 -9.39 -2.59
N GLY A 353 20.35 -8.60 -1.57
CA GLY A 353 21.23 -7.55 -1.14
C GLY A 353 21.14 -7.27 0.35
N ARG A 354 22.07 -6.45 0.82
CA ARG A 354 22.08 -5.89 2.16
C ARG A 354 22.03 -4.37 2.05
N ASP A 355 21.02 -3.75 2.60
CA ASP A 355 20.89 -2.29 2.63
C ASP A 355 21.98 -1.69 3.54
N ARG A 356 22.84 -0.83 2.98
CA ARG A 356 23.96 -0.20 3.73
C ARG A 356 23.44 0.68 4.88
N LEU A 357 22.27 1.30 4.72
CA LEU A 357 21.71 2.22 5.70
C LEU A 357 21.14 1.46 6.91
N THR A 358 20.31 0.45 6.66
CA THR A 358 19.55 -0.25 7.72
C THR A 358 20.22 -1.52 8.19
N ASP A 359 21.19 -2.03 7.47
CA ASP A 359 21.87 -3.32 7.70
C ASP A 359 20.95 -4.54 7.54
N LYS A 360 19.80 -4.36 6.88
CA LYS A 360 18.81 -5.41 6.63
C LYS A 360 19.05 -6.07 5.29
N HIS A 361 18.72 -7.35 5.24
CA HIS A 361 18.77 -8.10 4.00
C HIS A 361 17.43 -7.99 3.26
N PHE A 362 17.52 -8.02 1.93
CA PHE A 362 16.35 -7.97 1.05
C PHE A 362 16.60 -8.84 -0.20
N ALA A 363 15.50 -9.26 -0.80
CA ALA A 363 15.47 -9.77 -2.16
C ALA A 363 14.75 -8.78 -3.07
N TYR A 364 15.07 -8.80 -4.35
CA TYR A 364 14.41 -7.94 -5.32
C TYR A 364 14.08 -8.66 -6.62
N GLU A 365 13.05 -8.17 -7.29
CA GLU A 365 12.66 -8.53 -8.65
C GLU A 365 12.55 -7.25 -9.48
N TYR A 366 13.21 -7.23 -10.63
CA TYR A 366 13.21 -6.06 -11.51
C TYR A 366 12.85 -6.44 -12.93
N LEU A 367 11.89 -5.72 -13.53
CA LEU A 367 11.53 -5.77 -14.94
C LEU A 367 11.75 -4.40 -15.57
N ALA A 368 12.73 -4.30 -16.43
CA ALA A 368 13.18 -3.03 -17.00
C ALA A 368 12.12 -2.38 -17.90
N LYS A 369 11.46 -3.14 -18.76
CA LYS A 369 10.49 -2.66 -19.73
C LYS A 369 9.21 -2.11 -19.11
N SER A 370 8.67 -2.82 -18.13
CA SER A 370 7.49 -2.39 -17.38
C SER A 370 7.83 -1.38 -16.29
N LYS A 371 9.11 -1.06 -16.10
CA LYS A 371 9.61 -0.21 -15.00
C LYS A 371 9.05 -0.65 -13.64
N ASP A 372 9.13 -1.96 -13.37
CA ASP A 372 8.65 -2.56 -12.14
C ASP A 372 9.83 -3.05 -11.30
N LEU A 373 9.85 -2.64 -10.04
CA LEU A 373 10.82 -3.10 -9.04
C LEU A 373 10.05 -3.50 -7.78
N ASP A 374 10.23 -4.75 -7.36
CA ASP A 374 9.69 -5.27 -6.09
C ASP A 374 10.85 -5.59 -5.15
N ILE A 375 10.79 -5.08 -3.93
CA ILE A 375 11.82 -5.27 -2.90
C ILE A 375 11.17 -5.87 -1.66
N LEU A 376 11.61 -7.07 -1.29
CA LEU A 376 11.12 -7.81 -0.13
C LEU A 376 12.19 -7.88 0.95
N GLY A 377 11.90 -7.33 2.14
CA GLY A 377 12.75 -7.54 3.32
C GLY A 377 12.79 -9.02 3.73
N ILE A 378 13.97 -9.59 3.91
CA ILE A 378 14.16 -11.00 4.26
C ILE A 378 15.05 -11.12 5.50
N ASP A 379 14.70 -12.05 6.42
CA ASP A 379 15.60 -12.45 7.50
C ASP A 379 16.79 -13.23 6.92
N LYS A 380 18.01 -12.92 7.39
CA LYS A 380 19.23 -13.58 6.92
C LYS A 380 19.14 -15.11 6.92
N ARG A 381 18.43 -15.69 7.87
CA ARG A 381 18.26 -17.17 8.00
C ARG A 381 17.40 -17.76 6.88
N ASN A 382 16.55 -16.97 6.24
CA ASN A 382 15.60 -17.43 5.22
C ASN A 382 16.07 -17.10 3.79
N ILE A 383 17.24 -16.45 3.64
CA ILE A 383 17.74 -16.04 2.31
C ILE A 383 18.04 -17.26 1.44
N GLU A 384 18.69 -18.29 1.98
CA GLU A 384 19.03 -19.51 1.24
C GLU A 384 17.79 -20.25 0.78
N ASP A 385 16.78 -20.43 1.67
CA ASP A 385 15.50 -21.04 1.31
C ASP A 385 14.76 -20.22 0.25
N HIS A 386 14.86 -18.90 0.34
CA HIS A 386 14.24 -18.00 -0.64
C HIS A 386 14.91 -18.14 -2.01
N LEU A 387 16.25 -18.12 -2.09
CA LEU A 387 17.00 -18.28 -3.32
C LEU A 387 16.82 -19.67 -3.95
N ALA A 388 16.69 -20.72 -3.13
CA ALA A 388 16.41 -22.07 -3.61
C ALA A 388 15.10 -22.18 -4.40
N ASN A 389 14.11 -21.30 -4.15
CA ASN A 389 12.88 -21.23 -4.93
C ASN A 389 13.09 -20.71 -6.37
N TYR A 390 14.26 -20.09 -6.64
CA TYR A 390 14.62 -19.51 -7.93
C TYR A 390 15.81 -20.24 -8.57
N ASP A 391 16.21 -21.38 -8.01
CA ASP A 391 17.41 -22.12 -8.42
C ASP A 391 18.70 -21.24 -8.37
N GLN A 392 18.72 -20.25 -7.44
CA GLN A 392 19.85 -19.37 -7.21
C GLN A 392 20.60 -19.75 -5.96
N VAL A 393 21.88 -19.47 -5.94
CA VAL A 393 22.78 -19.72 -4.81
C VAL A 393 23.09 -18.41 -4.09
N LEU A 394 23.27 -18.50 -2.77
CA LEU A 394 23.61 -17.34 -1.96
C LEU A 394 24.96 -16.75 -2.38
N PRO A 395 25.01 -15.49 -2.86
CA PRO A 395 26.26 -14.83 -3.16
C PRO A 395 27.10 -14.62 -1.90
N ASN A 396 28.40 -14.88 -2.00
CA ASN A 396 29.34 -14.71 -0.91
C ASN A 396 30.52 -13.82 -1.34
N PRO A 397 30.63 -12.58 -0.83
CA PRO A 397 29.73 -11.93 0.13
C PRO A 397 28.40 -11.46 -0.49
N ILE A 398 27.34 -11.34 0.33
CA ILE A 398 26.09 -10.73 -0.09
C ILE A 398 26.37 -9.26 -0.47
N PRO A 399 25.97 -8.79 -1.66
CA PRO A 399 26.28 -7.45 -2.12
C PRO A 399 25.57 -6.38 -1.28
N ASN A 400 26.28 -5.29 -1.00
CA ASN A 400 25.72 -4.13 -0.34
C ASN A 400 25.11 -3.19 -1.38
N TRP A 401 23.91 -2.69 -1.10
CA TRP A 401 23.14 -1.79 -1.92
C TRP A 401 22.73 -0.54 -1.15
N ASP A 402 22.55 0.55 -1.87
CA ASP A 402 21.94 1.77 -1.34
C ASP A 402 20.47 1.79 -1.77
N LEU A 403 19.56 1.65 -0.80
CA LEU A 403 18.12 1.75 -1.03
C LEU A 403 17.67 3.17 -0.72
N GLU A 404 17.38 3.95 -1.74
CA GLU A 404 16.97 5.35 -1.63
C GLU A 404 15.53 5.53 -2.15
N PHE A 405 14.78 6.36 -1.47
CA PHE A 405 13.47 6.79 -1.96
C PHE A 405 13.64 8.12 -2.68
N ASN A 406 13.59 8.12 -4.00
CA ASN A 406 13.75 9.30 -4.83
C ASN A 406 12.68 9.38 -5.93
N PRO A 407 11.52 9.98 -5.64
CA PRO A 407 10.45 10.11 -6.63
C PRO A 407 10.82 10.93 -7.87
N SER A 408 11.85 11.79 -7.78
CA SER A 408 12.30 12.65 -8.88
C SER A 408 13.23 11.94 -9.87
N ASP A 409 13.79 10.77 -9.51
CA ASP A 409 14.64 9.98 -10.40
C ASP A 409 13.82 8.84 -11.03
N GLU A 410 13.76 8.81 -12.35
CA GLU A 410 13.03 7.78 -13.09
C GLU A 410 13.75 6.42 -13.14
N ARG A 411 15.05 6.40 -12.82
CA ARG A 411 15.81 5.16 -12.76
C ARG A 411 15.39 4.35 -11.53
N LEU A 412 15.20 3.06 -11.72
CA LEU A 412 14.82 2.16 -10.63
C LEU A 412 16.03 1.40 -10.08
N VAL A 413 16.98 1.02 -10.95
CA VAL A 413 18.15 0.24 -10.58
C VAL A 413 19.39 0.79 -11.31
N ASP A 414 20.48 0.93 -10.57
CA ASP A 414 21.82 1.21 -11.09
C ASP A 414 22.76 0.13 -10.54
N TYR A 415 23.10 -0.85 -11.38
CA TYR A 415 23.92 -2.01 -10.99
C TYR A 415 25.38 -1.62 -10.74
N GLU A 416 25.91 -0.63 -11.43
CA GLU A 416 27.30 -0.17 -11.25
C GLU A 416 27.48 0.46 -9.86
N LYS A 417 26.55 1.31 -9.47
CA LYS A 417 26.55 1.98 -8.16
C LYS A 417 25.98 1.12 -7.05
N ARG A 418 25.34 0.01 -7.40
CA ARG A 418 24.54 -0.82 -6.48
C ARG A 418 23.51 0.04 -5.74
N TRP A 419 22.70 0.75 -6.51
CA TRP A 419 21.68 1.65 -6.02
C TRP A 419 20.30 1.22 -6.57
N MET A 420 19.28 1.32 -5.73
CA MET A 420 17.89 1.05 -6.10
C MET A 420 16.96 2.13 -5.57
N ASN A 421 16.01 2.52 -6.41
CA ASN A 421 14.97 3.46 -6.04
C ASN A 421 13.79 2.73 -5.41
N LEU A 422 13.44 3.10 -4.19
CA LEU A 422 12.24 2.59 -3.51
C LEU A 422 10.93 3.17 -4.06
N HIS A 423 11.02 4.21 -4.92
CA HIS A 423 9.86 4.77 -5.60
C HIS A 423 9.62 4.05 -6.93
N THR A 424 8.41 3.53 -7.10
CA THR A 424 7.91 2.99 -8.37
C THR A 424 6.60 3.69 -8.73
N ASP A 425 6.38 3.94 -10.00
CA ASP A 425 5.13 4.54 -10.46
C ASP A 425 3.95 3.60 -10.27
N ASN A 426 2.82 4.16 -9.83
CA ASN A 426 1.53 3.50 -9.92
C ASN A 426 1.04 3.48 -11.39
N GLU A 427 -0.15 2.92 -11.62
CA GLU A 427 -0.75 2.83 -12.97
C GLU A 427 -0.86 4.20 -13.66
N TYR A 428 -1.28 5.25 -12.93
CA TYR A 428 -1.40 6.61 -13.49
C TYR A 428 -0.04 7.22 -13.81
N GLY A 429 0.96 7.00 -12.97
CA GLY A 429 2.32 7.45 -13.22
C GLY A 429 2.93 6.78 -14.46
N LYS A 430 2.74 5.47 -14.60
CA LYS A 430 3.21 4.72 -15.77
C LYS A 430 2.52 5.17 -17.06
N GLU A 431 1.23 5.51 -17.00
CA GLU A 431 0.45 5.92 -18.17
C GLU A 431 0.73 7.36 -18.58
N PHE A 432 0.79 8.29 -17.61
CA PHE A 432 0.78 9.73 -17.90
C PHE A 432 2.10 10.45 -17.67
N HIS A 433 3.06 9.86 -16.96
CA HIS A 433 4.36 10.50 -16.73
C HIS A 433 5.17 10.60 -18.02
N GLY A 434 5.64 11.81 -18.34
CA GLY A 434 6.38 12.08 -19.60
C GLY A 434 5.49 12.31 -20.82
N ILE A 435 4.17 12.33 -20.68
CA ILE A 435 3.29 12.84 -21.74
C ILE A 435 3.64 14.32 -21.95
N SER A 436 4.31 14.58 -23.06
CA SER A 436 4.69 15.93 -23.44
C SER A 436 3.44 16.79 -23.58
N LEU A 437 3.45 17.97 -22.97
CA LEU A 437 2.44 19.03 -23.10
C LEU A 437 2.25 19.57 -24.54
N ASN A 438 2.80 18.89 -25.55
CA ASN A 438 2.73 19.28 -26.96
C ASN A 438 1.32 19.21 -27.57
N GLU A 439 0.33 18.70 -26.89
CA GLU A 439 -1.06 18.87 -27.28
C GLU A 439 -1.65 20.08 -26.55
N SER A 440 -1.38 21.23 -27.09
CA SER A 440 -2.15 22.49 -27.08
C SER A 440 -3.43 22.51 -26.25
N TYR A 441 -3.29 22.51 -24.95
CA TYR A 441 -4.34 23.08 -24.10
C TYR A 441 -3.88 24.49 -23.68
N ASN A 442 -4.14 25.48 -24.55
CA ASN A 442 -4.06 26.89 -24.24
C ASN A 442 -5.22 27.31 -23.32
N TYR A 443 -5.39 26.60 -22.20
CA TYR A 443 -6.44 26.88 -21.24
C TYR A 443 -5.86 27.55 -19.99
N GLU A 444 -6.55 28.58 -19.50
CA GLU A 444 -6.43 28.97 -18.10
C GLU A 444 -6.89 27.80 -17.22
N TRP A 445 -5.95 26.97 -16.81
CA TRP A 445 -6.20 25.80 -15.98
C TRP A 445 -6.80 26.22 -14.64
N GLY A 446 -7.97 25.69 -14.30
CA GLY A 446 -8.62 26.02 -13.06
C GLY A 446 -9.91 25.21 -12.80
N PRO A 447 -10.66 25.57 -11.78
CA PRO A 447 -11.92 24.90 -11.40
C PRO A 447 -12.92 24.76 -12.55
N ASN A 448 -12.98 25.73 -13.44
CA ASN A 448 -13.92 25.76 -14.58
C ASN A 448 -13.67 24.64 -15.61
N ILE A 449 -12.43 24.17 -15.74
CA ILE A 449 -12.09 23.05 -16.63
C ILE A 449 -12.32 21.72 -15.92
N LEU A 450 -12.03 21.65 -14.62
CA LEU A 450 -12.22 20.43 -13.87
C LEU A 450 -13.69 20.04 -13.72
N LYS A 451 -14.57 21.02 -13.56
CA LYS A 451 -16.02 20.80 -13.40
C LYS A 451 -16.66 19.91 -14.49
N PRO A 452 -16.45 20.13 -15.80
CA PRO A 452 -17.03 19.27 -16.84
C PRO A 452 -16.33 17.92 -16.97
N LEU A 453 -15.06 17.79 -16.55
CA LEU A 453 -14.28 16.55 -16.65
C LEU A 453 -14.53 15.59 -15.49
N CYS A 454 -14.57 16.13 -14.29
CA CYS A 454 -14.63 15.40 -13.03
C CYS A 454 -15.58 16.12 -12.05
N PRO A 455 -16.89 16.13 -12.32
CA PRO A 455 -17.85 16.93 -11.56
C PRO A 455 -17.91 16.55 -10.07
N VAL A 456 -17.83 15.27 -9.72
CA VAL A 456 -17.89 14.81 -8.32
C VAL A 456 -16.62 15.19 -7.55
N ILE A 457 -15.45 14.97 -8.15
CA ILE A 457 -14.16 15.37 -7.54
C ILE A 457 -14.09 16.91 -7.44
N HIS A 458 -14.57 17.63 -8.45
CA HIS A 458 -14.65 19.09 -8.42
C HIS A 458 -15.51 19.60 -7.25
N GLU A 459 -16.71 19.04 -7.07
CA GLU A 459 -17.58 19.40 -5.94
C GLU A 459 -16.95 19.08 -4.59
N LEU A 460 -16.30 17.91 -4.48
CA LEU A 460 -15.61 17.50 -3.25
C LEU A 460 -14.48 18.47 -2.89
N ILE A 461 -13.60 18.79 -3.84
CA ILE A 461 -12.50 19.75 -3.62
C ILE A 461 -13.05 21.11 -3.25
N GLY A 462 -14.04 21.61 -4.03
CA GLY A 462 -14.66 22.91 -3.79
C GLY A 462 -15.28 22.98 -2.40
N HIS A 463 -16.04 21.96 -2.00
CA HIS A 463 -16.63 21.92 -0.68
C HIS A 463 -15.59 21.90 0.44
N VAL A 464 -14.57 21.03 0.34
CA VAL A 464 -13.52 20.92 1.37
C VAL A 464 -12.74 22.22 1.54
N LEU A 465 -12.55 22.98 0.45
CA LEU A 465 -11.87 24.28 0.44
C LEU A 465 -12.83 25.48 0.59
N ALA A 466 -14.07 25.22 1.05
CA ALA A 466 -15.11 26.23 1.25
C ALA A 466 -15.37 27.12 0.02
N TRP A 467 -15.15 26.59 -1.19
CA TRP A 467 -15.31 27.29 -2.49
C TRP A 467 -14.47 28.55 -2.65
N ASP A 468 -13.36 28.68 -1.89
CA ASP A 468 -12.41 29.78 -2.04
C ASP A 468 -11.57 29.58 -3.30
N GLU A 469 -11.86 30.36 -4.35
CA GLU A 469 -11.23 30.18 -5.66
C GLU A 469 -9.70 30.31 -5.65
N PRO A 470 -9.08 31.28 -4.93
CA PRO A 470 -7.63 31.36 -4.83
C PRO A 470 -7.01 30.11 -4.20
N THR A 471 -7.58 29.63 -3.10
CA THR A 471 -7.12 28.40 -2.42
C THR A 471 -7.33 27.16 -3.30
N TYR A 472 -8.42 27.10 -4.05
CA TYR A 472 -8.70 26.01 -4.97
C TYR A 472 -7.65 25.95 -6.10
N LYS A 473 -7.35 27.08 -6.75
CA LYS A 473 -6.32 27.16 -7.79
C LYS A 473 -4.93 26.80 -7.25
N TRP A 474 -4.58 27.35 -6.09
CA TRP A 474 -3.34 27.04 -5.42
C TRP A 474 -3.22 25.53 -5.11
N PHE A 475 -4.29 24.92 -4.62
CA PHE A 475 -4.33 23.49 -4.28
C PHE A 475 -4.14 22.60 -5.51
N LEU A 476 -4.79 22.91 -6.64
CA LEU A 476 -4.60 22.16 -7.90
C LEU A 476 -3.15 22.26 -8.39
N ASN A 477 -2.55 23.45 -8.34
CA ASN A 477 -1.14 23.65 -8.70
C ASN A 477 -0.21 22.85 -7.76
N TRP A 478 -0.49 22.91 -6.46
CA TRP A 478 0.29 22.22 -5.44
C TRP A 478 0.24 20.68 -5.59
N ILE A 479 -0.94 20.10 -5.79
CA ILE A 479 -1.07 18.64 -5.97
C ILE A 479 -0.52 18.17 -7.33
N ALA A 480 -0.67 18.99 -8.38
CA ALA A 480 -0.07 18.71 -9.68
C ALA A 480 1.48 18.71 -9.58
N HIS A 481 2.07 19.64 -8.82
CA HIS A 481 3.51 19.63 -8.53
C HIS A 481 3.94 18.33 -7.83
N VAL A 482 3.22 17.90 -6.80
CA VAL A 482 3.52 16.67 -6.06
C VAL A 482 3.49 15.43 -6.96
N ILE A 483 2.58 15.42 -7.94
CA ILE A 483 2.41 14.30 -8.88
C ILE A 483 3.42 14.35 -10.02
N GLN A 484 3.61 15.51 -10.67
CA GLN A 484 4.44 15.66 -11.86
C GLN A 484 5.93 15.85 -11.54
N ILE A 485 6.24 16.88 -10.73
CA ILE A 485 7.62 17.27 -10.41
C ILE A 485 8.23 16.34 -9.37
N ARG A 486 7.39 15.78 -8.49
CA ARG A 486 7.76 14.79 -7.50
C ARG A 486 8.82 15.24 -6.50
N SER A 487 9.12 16.52 -6.48
CA SER A 487 9.98 17.15 -5.48
C SER A 487 9.14 17.66 -4.30
N LYS A 488 9.81 17.95 -3.19
CA LYS A 488 9.17 18.52 -2.02
C LYS A 488 8.62 19.92 -2.32
N PRO A 489 7.33 20.21 -2.09
CA PRO A 489 6.73 21.52 -2.39
C PRO A 489 7.21 22.65 -1.46
N LYS A 490 7.80 22.32 -0.29
CA LYS A 490 8.27 23.24 0.75
C LYS A 490 7.16 24.09 1.39
N THR A 491 5.91 23.78 1.06
CA THR A 491 4.70 24.35 1.62
C THR A 491 3.73 23.23 2.01
N ALA A 492 2.80 23.56 2.90
CA ALA A 492 1.77 22.66 3.38
C ALA A 492 0.40 23.34 3.31
N ILE A 493 -0.67 22.54 3.19
CA ILE A 493 -2.03 23.05 3.28
C ILE A 493 -2.67 22.66 4.61
N VAL A 494 -3.37 23.62 5.22
CA VAL A 494 -4.21 23.42 6.39
C VAL A 494 -5.67 23.42 5.96
N ILE A 495 -6.36 22.30 6.18
CA ILE A 495 -7.77 22.10 5.85
C ILE A 495 -8.53 21.88 7.15
N HIS A 496 -9.41 22.79 7.51
CA HIS A 496 -10.14 22.69 8.76
C HIS A 496 -11.64 22.98 8.59
N GLY A 497 -12.45 22.43 9.48
CA GLY A 497 -13.89 22.58 9.41
C GLY A 497 -14.61 21.61 10.33
N VAL A 498 -15.95 21.74 10.41
CA VAL A 498 -16.75 20.84 11.25
C VAL A 498 -16.58 19.37 10.85
N PRO A 499 -16.87 18.41 11.77
CA PRO A 499 -16.82 16.99 11.41
C PRO A 499 -17.76 16.67 10.25
N GLY A 500 -17.30 15.83 9.31
CA GLY A 500 -18.10 15.38 8.16
C GLY A 500 -18.07 16.32 6.95
N THR A 501 -17.04 17.18 6.81
CA THR A 501 -16.85 18.07 5.64
C THR A 501 -16.14 17.40 4.46
N GLY A 502 -15.83 16.10 4.52
CA GLY A 502 -15.21 15.38 3.41
C GLY A 502 -13.67 15.42 3.35
N LYS A 503 -12.97 15.98 4.34
CA LYS A 503 -11.50 16.08 4.39
C LYS A 503 -10.81 14.73 4.15
N ASN A 504 -11.16 13.70 4.94
CA ASN A 504 -10.59 12.37 4.80
C ASN A 504 -11.02 11.71 3.47
N LEU A 505 -12.25 11.94 3.03
CA LEU A 505 -12.75 11.44 1.75
C LEU A 505 -11.90 11.95 0.58
N LEU A 506 -11.59 13.25 0.56
CA LEU A 506 -10.72 13.85 -0.46
C LEU A 506 -9.33 13.21 -0.44
N VAL A 507 -8.72 13.09 0.74
CA VAL A 507 -7.35 12.55 0.82
C VAL A 507 -7.33 11.07 0.48
N GLU A 508 -8.14 10.24 1.15
CA GLU A 508 -8.06 8.79 1.04
C GLU A 508 -8.62 8.24 -0.29
N LYS A 509 -9.66 8.88 -0.84
CA LYS A 509 -10.35 8.36 -2.04
C LYS A 509 -9.95 9.05 -3.33
N VAL A 510 -9.36 10.24 -3.26
CA VAL A 510 -8.92 10.96 -4.47
C VAL A 510 -7.40 11.05 -4.53
N LEU A 511 -6.73 11.57 -3.49
CA LEU A 511 -5.29 11.82 -3.57
C LEU A 511 -4.45 10.56 -3.40
N VAL A 512 -4.81 9.68 -2.47
CA VAL A 512 -4.06 8.46 -2.18
C VAL A 512 -3.98 7.51 -3.38
N PRO A 513 -5.05 7.24 -4.14
CA PRO A 513 -4.95 6.45 -5.37
C PRO A 513 -3.99 7.03 -6.40
N LEU A 514 -3.96 8.36 -6.55
CA LEU A 514 -3.10 9.06 -7.53
C LEU A 514 -1.63 9.04 -7.15
N ILE A 515 -1.32 9.10 -5.85
CA ILE A 515 0.05 9.14 -5.34
C ILE A 515 0.62 7.72 -5.15
N GLY A 516 -0.24 6.76 -4.85
CA GLY A 516 0.09 5.40 -4.46
C GLY A 516 -0.05 5.19 -2.94
N LYS A 517 -0.86 4.21 -2.56
CA LYS A 517 -1.18 3.93 -1.16
C LYS A 517 0.06 3.65 -0.29
N GLN A 518 1.09 3.03 -0.87
CA GLN A 518 2.36 2.72 -0.19
C GLN A 518 3.18 3.98 0.15
N TYR A 519 2.90 5.12 -0.47
CA TYR A 519 3.59 6.40 -0.27
C TYR A 519 2.77 7.42 0.53
N TYR A 520 1.61 7.00 1.02
CA TYR A 520 0.76 7.78 1.91
C TYR A 520 0.93 7.33 3.34
N GLN A 521 1.02 8.31 4.24
CA GLN A 521 1.02 8.07 5.68
C GLN A 521 0.09 9.04 6.38
N GLU A 522 -0.65 8.53 7.34
CA GLU A 522 -1.45 9.34 8.27
C GLU A 522 -0.85 9.25 9.66
N VAL A 523 -0.64 10.39 10.28
CA VAL A 523 -0.07 10.49 11.62
C VAL A 523 -0.86 11.47 12.47
N ARG A 524 -0.84 11.23 13.77
CA ARG A 524 -1.31 12.20 14.77
C ARG A 524 -0.13 12.96 15.35
N ILE A 525 -0.38 14.17 15.84
CA ILE A 525 0.70 15.04 16.35
C ILE A 525 1.50 14.41 17.51
N GLU A 526 0.85 13.57 18.31
CA GLU A 526 1.50 12.88 19.43
C GLU A 526 2.62 11.92 18.95
N GLN A 527 2.48 11.38 17.74
CA GLN A 527 3.43 10.45 17.12
C GLN A 527 4.73 11.15 16.67
N PHE A 528 4.77 12.48 16.61
CA PHE A 528 6.00 13.23 16.28
C PHE A 528 7.12 13.05 17.31
N LYS A 529 6.81 12.55 18.49
CA LYS A 529 7.79 12.18 19.52
C LYS A 529 8.33 10.76 19.34
N ASP A 530 7.73 10.00 18.44
CA ASP A 530 8.01 8.58 18.31
C ASP A 530 9.28 8.36 17.47
N GLN A 531 10.18 7.52 17.97
CA GLN A 531 11.40 7.11 17.26
C GLN A 531 11.09 6.37 15.94
N PHE A 532 9.85 5.93 15.75
CA PHE A 532 9.38 5.24 14.55
C PHE A 532 9.00 6.20 13.40
N LEU A 533 8.86 7.50 13.65
CA LEU A 533 8.52 8.47 12.62
C LEU A 533 9.52 8.47 11.45
N SER A 534 10.78 8.17 11.74
CA SER A 534 11.84 8.04 10.73
C SER A 534 11.54 6.95 9.68
N ALA A 535 11.00 5.82 10.11
CA ALA A 535 10.65 4.73 9.21
C ALA A 535 9.45 5.10 8.32
N VAL A 536 8.50 5.84 8.90
CA VAL A 536 7.31 6.35 8.19
C VAL A 536 7.70 7.37 7.12
N LEU A 537 8.63 8.29 7.43
CA LEU A 537 9.04 9.36 6.52
C LEU A 537 9.95 8.88 5.37
N LYS A 538 10.61 7.73 5.52
CA LYS A 538 11.60 7.23 4.55
C LYS A 538 10.99 7.04 3.15
N THR A 539 9.76 6.57 3.04
CA THR A 539 9.07 6.29 1.77
C THR A 539 7.76 7.04 1.63
N CYS A 540 7.58 8.14 2.39
CA CYS A 540 6.36 8.92 2.38
C CYS A 540 6.44 10.06 1.37
N LYS A 541 5.45 10.13 0.46
CA LYS A 541 5.29 11.21 -0.51
C LYS A 541 4.16 12.16 -0.11
N LEU A 542 3.12 11.63 0.51
CA LEU A 542 2.02 12.43 1.08
C LEU A 542 1.84 12.08 2.56
N LEU A 543 2.01 13.07 3.40
CA LEU A 543 1.82 12.97 4.84
C LEU A 543 0.56 13.74 5.25
N MET A 544 -0.41 13.06 5.84
CA MET A 544 -1.57 13.69 6.45
C MET A 544 -1.40 13.72 7.97
N ILE A 545 -1.45 14.91 8.54
CA ILE A 545 -1.53 15.11 9.99
C ILE A 545 -3.01 15.30 10.33
N ASN A 546 -3.61 14.25 10.88
CA ASN A 546 -5.04 14.24 11.19
C ASN A 546 -5.30 14.62 12.65
N GLU A 547 -6.49 15.20 12.91
CA GLU A 547 -6.93 15.65 14.24
C GLU A 547 -5.95 16.65 14.89
N ALA A 548 -5.32 17.50 14.09
CA ALA A 548 -4.43 18.52 14.58
C ALA A 548 -5.15 19.43 15.58
N ASN A 549 -4.56 19.60 16.75
CA ASN A 549 -5.09 20.44 17.81
C ASN A 549 -3.98 21.30 18.37
N GLN A 550 -4.05 22.60 18.12
CA GLN A 550 -3.15 23.60 18.68
C GLN A 550 -1.65 23.23 18.62
N ILE A 551 -1.21 22.77 17.42
CA ILE A 551 0.21 22.47 17.19
C ILE A 551 1.02 23.76 17.43
N GLY A 552 2.01 23.68 18.31
CA GLY A 552 2.88 24.82 18.61
C GLY A 552 2.55 25.53 19.93
N MET A 553 1.46 25.20 20.63
CA MET A 553 1.11 25.84 21.91
C MET A 553 1.69 25.10 23.13
N GLY A 554 2.40 25.82 24.00
CA GLY A 554 3.01 25.33 25.24
C GLY A 554 4.40 24.69 25.03
N ARG A 555 5.17 24.51 26.12
CA ARG A 555 6.61 24.12 26.10
C ARG A 555 6.93 22.84 25.36
N GLN A 556 5.99 21.90 25.28
CA GLN A 556 6.19 20.65 24.50
C GLN A 556 5.75 20.81 23.05
N ALA A 557 4.85 21.71 22.76
CA ALA A 557 4.29 21.94 21.45
C ALA A 557 5.20 22.85 20.59
N GLU A 558 6.04 23.72 21.20
CA GLU A 558 7.07 24.48 20.47
C GLU A 558 8.00 23.53 19.70
N SER A 559 8.49 22.47 20.35
CA SER A 559 9.37 21.49 19.68
C SER A 559 8.66 20.72 18.55
N GLN A 560 7.35 20.49 18.63
CA GLN A 560 6.56 19.85 17.58
C GLN A 560 6.32 20.79 16.42
N GLY A 561 6.02 22.07 16.70
CA GLY A 561 5.87 23.11 15.69
C GLY A 561 7.18 23.34 14.92
N ASP A 562 8.31 23.42 15.61
CA ASP A 562 9.63 23.58 14.98
C ASP A 562 10.02 22.35 14.15
N PHE A 563 9.75 21.14 14.62
CA PHE A 563 9.95 19.92 13.84
C PHE A 563 9.09 19.92 12.58
N LEU A 564 7.81 20.29 12.67
CA LEU A 564 6.91 20.38 11.52
C LEU A 564 7.41 21.42 10.50
N LYS A 565 7.86 22.57 10.96
CA LYS A 565 8.45 23.60 10.10
C LYS A 565 9.69 23.09 9.37
N THR A 566 10.57 22.36 10.07
CA THR A 566 11.75 21.69 9.50
C THR A 566 11.34 20.61 8.50
N LEU A 567 10.36 19.76 8.83
CA LEU A 567 9.84 18.71 7.97
C LEU A 567 9.30 19.27 6.65
N ILE A 568 8.66 20.43 6.65
CA ILE A 568 8.11 21.04 5.45
C ILE A 568 9.21 21.67 4.58
N THR A 569 10.18 22.35 5.18
CA THR A 569 11.14 23.19 4.43
C THR A 569 12.45 22.52 4.08
N GLU A 570 12.98 21.66 4.98
CA GLU A 570 14.30 21.07 4.76
C GLU A 570 14.23 19.83 3.89
N ASP A 571 15.18 19.72 2.94
CA ASP A 571 15.25 18.57 2.04
C ASP A 571 15.76 17.31 2.75
N SER A 572 16.47 17.47 3.88
CA SER A 572 16.99 16.36 4.67
C SER A 572 16.74 16.56 6.17
N LEU A 573 16.41 15.48 6.84
CA LEU A 573 16.18 15.44 8.28
C LEU A 573 17.24 14.59 8.97
N SER A 574 17.77 15.06 10.11
CA SER A 574 18.61 14.25 10.98
C SER A 574 17.74 13.31 11.82
N ILE A 575 17.87 12.02 11.57
CA ILE A 575 17.05 10.98 12.21
C ILE A 575 17.94 10.06 13.04
N ARG A 576 17.54 9.85 14.31
CA ARG A 576 18.21 8.93 15.20
C ARG A 576 17.45 7.60 15.29
N GLN A 577 18.05 6.52 14.86
CA GLN A 577 17.52 5.18 15.10
C GLN A 577 17.98 4.65 16.47
N MET A 578 17.17 3.76 17.09
CA MET A 578 17.59 3.11 18.35
C MET A 578 18.95 2.44 18.20
N ARG A 579 19.88 2.81 19.08
CA ARG A 579 21.23 2.25 19.17
C ARG A 579 22.13 2.48 17.94
N LYS A 580 21.80 3.45 17.07
CA LYS A 580 22.64 3.86 15.93
C LYS A 580 22.97 5.35 16.02
N GLU A 581 24.00 5.75 15.28
CA GLU A 581 24.32 7.16 15.09
C GLU A 581 23.22 7.88 14.30
N SER A 582 23.14 9.19 14.49
CA SER A 582 22.19 10.02 13.75
C SER A 582 22.55 10.02 12.26
N GLN A 583 21.59 9.79 11.41
CA GLN A 583 21.75 9.75 9.95
C GLN A 583 20.90 10.83 9.29
N MET A 584 21.38 11.38 8.17
CA MET A 584 20.61 12.30 7.33
C MET A 584 19.73 11.49 6.40
N LEU A 585 18.43 11.79 6.41
CA LEU A 585 17.43 11.20 5.51
C LEU A 585 16.86 12.28 4.61
N THR A 586 17.01 12.12 3.30
CA THR A 586 16.32 12.96 2.31
C THR A 586 14.82 12.62 2.33
N THR A 587 13.98 13.65 2.35
CA THR A 587 12.52 13.50 2.45
C THR A 587 11.80 14.24 1.33
N TYR A 588 10.74 13.63 0.84
CA TYR A 588 9.93 14.14 -0.30
C TYR A 588 8.48 14.43 0.11
N ASN A 589 8.24 14.61 1.40
CA ASN A 589 6.91 14.74 1.97
C ASN A 589 6.21 16.03 1.53
N ALA A 590 5.04 15.88 0.93
CA ALA A 590 4.02 16.90 0.85
C ALA A 590 3.10 16.75 2.07
N VAL A 591 2.77 17.84 2.76
CA VAL A 591 2.07 17.79 4.05
C VAL A 591 0.68 18.41 3.94
N ILE A 592 -0.33 17.64 4.36
CA ILE A 592 -1.72 18.09 4.57
C ILE A 592 -2.01 18.04 6.06
N ILE A 593 -2.47 19.14 6.63
CA ILE A 593 -2.92 19.21 8.03
C ILE A 593 -4.44 19.28 8.02
N ALA A 594 -5.10 18.26 8.58
CA ALA A 594 -6.54 18.21 8.71
C ALA A 594 -6.99 18.35 10.16
N SER A 595 -8.04 19.14 10.41
CA SER A 595 -8.53 19.34 11.76
C SER A 595 -10.02 19.69 11.80
N ASN A 596 -10.65 19.37 12.92
CA ASN A 596 -11.97 19.86 13.26
C ASN A 596 -11.92 21.12 14.15
N ASN A 597 -10.74 21.47 14.65
CA ASN A 597 -10.54 22.58 15.55
C ASN A 597 -10.52 23.93 14.82
N TYR A 598 -10.85 24.99 15.54
CA TYR A 598 -10.82 26.36 15.02
C TYR A 598 -9.40 26.85 14.77
N SER A 599 -8.49 26.53 15.68
CA SER A 599 -7.06 26.86 15.59
C SER A 599 -6.22 25.59 15.63
N PRO A 600 -6.04 24.91 14.49
CA PRO A 600 -5.33 23.63 14.42
C PRO A 600 -3.83 23.76 14.63
N ILE A 601 -3.25 24.90 14.25
CA ILE A 601 -1.81 25.16 14.27
C ILE A 601 -1.53 26.63 14.63
N LEU A 602 -0.42 26.85 15.32
CA LEU A 602 0.11 28.18 15.54
C LEU A 602 0.89 28.66 14.30
N ILE A 603 0.51 29.81 13.77
CA ILE A 603 1.14 30.42 12.59
C ILE A 603 1.79 31.76 13.04
N ASP A 604 3.12 31.85 12.87
CA ASP A 604 3.86 33.04 13.22
C ASP A 604 3.66 34.16 12.18
N GLU A 605 3.93 35.41 12.56
CA GLU A 605 4.05 36.50 11.61
C GLU A 605 5.17 36.24 10.59
N GLY A 606 4.89 36.45 9.29
CA GLY A 606 5.85 36.18 8.22
C GLY A 606 6.04 34.67 7.90
N ASP A 607 5.17 33.80 8.39
CA ASP A 607 5.22 32.39 8.00
C ASP A 607 5.01 32.21 6.50
N ARG A 608 5.92 31.45 5.88
CA ARG A 608 5.96 31.13 4.45
C ARG A 608 5.69 29.66 4.13
N ARG A 609 5.16 28.88 5.09
CA ARG A 609 5.03 27.44 4.96
C ARG A 609 3.60 26.96 4.79
N PHE A 610 2.65 27.66 5.41
CA PHE A 610 1.27 27.21 5.48
C PHE A 610 0.35 28.04 4.60
N THR A 611 -0.33 27.37 3.67
CA THR A 611 -1.54 27.89 3.05
C THR A 611 -2.73 27.36 3.84
N VAL A 612 -3.63 28.25 4.25
CA VAL A 612 -4.78 27.89 5.08
C VAL A 612 -6.06 28.02 4.24
N ALA A 613 -6.78 26.90 4.08
CA ALA A 613 -8.10 26.95 3.50
C ALA A 613 -9.10 27.64 4.45
N PRO A 614 -10.06 28.41 3.93
CA PRO A 614 -11.14 28.91 4.78
C PRO A 614 -11.85 27.74 5.50
N ARG A 615 -12.27 28.00 6.73
CA ARG A 615 -12.93 26.98 7.55
C ARG A 615 -14.25 26.56 6.92
N GLN A 616 -14.44 25.26 6.72
CA GLN A 616 -15.71 24.73 6.22
C GLN A 616 -16.68 24.48 7.39
N GLU A 617 -17.77 25.24 7.41
CA GLU A 617 -18.80 25.17 8.47
C GLU A 617 -19.96 24.24 8.13
N GLN A 618 -20.02 23.74 6.89
CA GLN A 618 -21.10 22.88 6.44
C GLN A 618 -20.64 21.44 6.27
N ARG A 619 -21.46 20.49 6.73
CA ARG A 619 -21.20 19.07 6.47
C ARG A 619 -21.44 18.74 5.00
N LEU A 620 -20.60 17.88 4.45
CA LEU A 620 -20.77 17.33 3.13
C LEU A 620 -21.86 16.25 3.17
N LEU A 621 -23.10 16.62 2.87
CA LEU A 621 -24.24 15.70 2.89
C LEU A 621 -24.52 15.08 1.53
N ARG A 622 -24.18 15.79 0.45
CA ARG A 622 -24.46 15.40 -0.93
C ARG A 622 -23.29 15.68 -1.84
N LEU A 623 -23.11 14.84 -2.84
CA LEU A 623 -22.25 15.06 -4.00
C LEU A 623 -23.07 14.68 -5.23
N MET A 624 -23.15 15.57 -6.24
CA MET A 624 -23.96 15.39 -7.46
C MET A 624 -25.38 14.95 -7.15
N ASP A 625 -26.04 15.65 -6.22
CA ASP A 625 -27.38 15.32 -5.72
C ASP A 625 -27.55 13.95 -5.00
N LEU A 626 -26.50 13.14 -4.94
CA LEU A 626 -26.48 11.89 -4.19
C LEU A 626 -26.23 12.14 -2.71
N ASN A 627 -27.12 11.63 -1.86
CA ASN A 627 -26.90 11.63 -0.41
C ASN A 627 -25.78 10.65 -0.06
N ILE A 628 -24.67 11.16 0.54
CA ILE A 628 -23.48 10.36 0.83
C ILE A 628 -23.79 9.19 1.77
N LEU A 629 -24.61 9.39 2.80
CA LEU A 629 -24.88 8.34 3.79
C LEU A 629 -25.74 7.20 3.24
N SER A 630 -26.69 7.49 2.36
CA SER A 630 -27.58 6.48 1.78
C SER A 630 -27.05 5.87 0.47
N ASN A 631 -26.14 6.56 -0.22
CA ASN A 631 -25.61 6.17 -1.53
C ASN A 631 -24.07 6.13 -1.54
N PHE A 632 -23.45 5.79 -0.42
CA PHE A 632 -21.99 5.85 -0.28
C PHE A 632 -21.24 5.03 -1.36
N SER A 633 -21.70 3.80 -1.65
CA SER A 633 -21.10 2.96 -2.70
C SER A 633 -21.17 3.62 -4.07
N THR A 634 -22.32 4.21 -4.42
CA THR A 634 -22.51 4.91 -5.71
C THR A 634 -21.60 6.13 -5.83
N VAL A 635 -21.47 6.90 -4.74
CA VAL A 635 -20.55 8.06 -4.70
C VAL A 635 -19.09 7.59 -4.90
N MET A 636 -18.71 6.48 -4.28
CA MET A 636 -17.36 5.90 -4.48
C MET A 636 -17.14 5.44 -5.91
N GLU A 637 -18.13 4.76 -6.52
CA GLU A 637 -18.06 4.34 -7.92
C GLU A 637 -17.93 5.53 -8.89
N GLU A 638 -18.61 6.65 -8.61
CA GLU A 638 -18.48 7.85 -9.43
C GLU A 638 -17.10 8.51 -9.26
N ILE A 639 -16.58 8.58 -8.04
CA ILE A 639 -15.20 9.04 -7.80
C ILE A 639 -14.20 8.15 -8.55
N ASP A 640 -14.33 6.83 -8.46
CA ASP A 640 -13.43 5.88 -9.14
C ASP A 640 -13.46 6.05 -10.67
N LYS A 641 -14.63 6.31 -11.26
CA LYS A 641 -14.77 6.60 -12.70
C LYS A 641 -14.08 7.91 -13.13
N GLU A 642 -14.00 8.88 -12.24
CA GLU A 642 -13.39 10.17 -12.50
C GLU A 642 -11.87 10.17 -12.26
N LEU A 643 -11.33 9.26 -11.43
CA LEU A 643 -9.93 9.25 -11.03
C LEU A 643 -8.96 9.24 -12.23
N HIS A 644 -9.22 8.42 -13.24
CA HIS A 644 -8.38 8.37 -14.44
C HIS A 644 -8.36 9.71 -15.21
N LYS A 645 -9.51 10.37 -15.32
CA LYS A 645 -9.62 11.68 -15.97
C LYS A 645 -8.93 12.76 -15.14
N PHE A 646 -9.09 12.67 -13.81
CA PHE A 646 -8.45 13.60 -12.88
C PHE A 646 -6.93 13.43 -12.86
N ALA A 647 -6.44 12.18 -12.90
CA ALA A 647 -5.03 11.89 -13.08
C ALA A 647 -4.48 12.54 -14.35
N LYS A 648 -5.13 12.29 -15.50
CA LYS A 648 -4.75 12.89 -16.77
C LYS A 648 -4.75 14.43 -16.71
N PHE A 649 -5.77 15.02 -16.09
CA PHE A 649 -5.84 16.47 -15.88
C PHE A 649 -4.65 16.97 -15.07
N LEU A 650 -4.31 16.32 -13.93
CA LEU A 650 -3.20 16.73 -13.08
C LEU A 650 -1.84 16.54 -13.78
N TYR A 651 -1.63 15.44 -14.51
CA TYR A 651 -0.40 15.23 -15.29
C TYR A 651 -0.23 16.20 -16.46
N SER A 652 -1.33 16.76 -16.99
CA SER A 652 -1.33 17.78 -18.04
C SER A 652 -1.37 19.22 -17.49
N TYR A 653 -1.48 19.40 -16.18
CA TYR A 653 -1.59 20.70 -15.53
C TYR A 653 -0.27 21.48 -15.68
N LYS A 654 -0.35 22.77 -16.08
CA LYS A 654 0.83 23.64 -16.14
C LYS A 654 1.23 24.05 -14.73
N VAL A 655 2.17 23.34 -14.16
CA VAL A 655 2.68 23.63 -12.81
C VAL A 655 3.49 24.94 -12.82
N GLU A 656 3.21 25.80 -11.85
CA GLU A 656 3.95 27.02 -11.56
C GLU A 656 4.73 26.83 -10.24
N PRO A 657 6.00 26.39 -10.29
CA PRO A 657 6.76 26.00 -9.08
C PRO A 657 6.94 27.14 -8.09
N GLU A 658 7.06 28.40 -8.56
CA GLU A 658 7.20 29.57 -7.70
C GLU A 658 5.95 29.81 -6.84
N HIS A 659 4.76 29.55 -7.40
CA HIS A 659 3.50 29.64 -6.66
C HIS A 659 3.34 28.47 -5.69
N VAL A 660 3.91 27.30 -5.99
CA VAL A 660 3.90 26.15 -5.05
C VAL A 660 4.79 26.43 -3.85
N ALA A 661 5.96 27.06 -4.08
CA ALA A 661 6.91 27.40 -3.02
C ALA A 661 6.45 28.61 -2.17
N SER A 662 5.38 29.29 -2.58
CA SER A 662 4.79 30.43 -1.85
C SER A 662 3.42 30.06 -1.28
N THR A 663 3.07 30.65 -0.14
CA THR A 663 1.78 30.44 0.50
C THR A 663 0.82 31.58 0.16
N LEU A 664 -0.48 31.27 0.23
CA LEU A 664 -1.51 32.30 0.10
C LEU A 664 -1.61 33.10 1.42
N GLU A 665 -1.60 34.42 1.28
CA GLU A 665 -1.98 35.33 2.35
C GLU A 665 -3.45 35.69 2.16
N ASN A 666 -4.31 34.99 2.90
CA ASN A 666 -5.77 35.15 2.87
C ASN A 666 -6.32 35.41 4.28
N GLU A 667 -7.63 35.72 4.36
CA GLU A 667 -8.29 36.01 5.64
C GLU A 667 -8.24 34.82 6.61
N ALA A 668 -8.31 33.57 6.10
CA ALA A 668 -8.22 32.38 6.92
C ALA A 668 -6.86 32.24 7.60
N LYS A 669 -5.76 32.53 6.87
CA LYS A 669 -4.41 32.53 7.45
C LYS A 669 -4.24 33.67 8.44
N ALA A 670 -4.77 34.87 8.13
CA ALA A 670 -4.75 36.01 9.04
C ALA A 670 -5.52 35.71 10.35
N ALA A 671 -6.67 35.06 10.26
CA ALA A 671 -7.44 34.63 11.43
C ALA A 671 -6.68 33.64 12.31
N LEU A 672 -5.96 32.66 11.72
CA LEU A 672 -5.13 31.73 12.50
C LEU A 672 -3.90 32.44 13.11
N LYS A 673 -3.27 33.36 12.40
CA LYS A 673 -2.20 34.20 12.97
C LYS A 673 -2.72 34.97 14.18
N ALA A 674 -3.88 35.61 14.07
CA ALA A 674 -4.51 36.34 15.16
C ALA A 674 -4.87 35.44 16.37
N ALA A 675 -5.47 34.27 16.10
CA ALA A 675 -5.82 33.31 17.14
C ALA A 675 -4.62 32.67 17.84
N GLY A 676 -3.46 32.71 17.22
CA GLY A 676 -2.21 32.15 17.73
C GLY A 676 -1.33 33.15 18.51
N LYS A 677 -1.70 34.43 18.52
CA LYS A 677 -0.93 35.42 19.24
C LYS A 677 -0.94 35.10 20.74
N SER A 678 0.24 35.11 21.33
CA SER A 678 0.37 35.02 22.79
C SER A 678 -0.04 36.36 23.44
N ALA A 679 -0.38 36.33 24.69
CA ALA A 679 -0.62 37.57 25.43
C ALA A 679 0.57 38.55 25.37
N ASP A 680 1.79 38.03 25.23
CA ASP A 680 3.02 38.82 25.04
C ASP A 680 2.99 39.52 23.65
N ASP A 681 2.59 38.80 22.61
CA ASP A 681 2.51 39.33 21.24
C ASP A 681 1.42 40.40 21.15
N GLU A 682 0.22 40.12 21.66
CA GLU A 682 -0.92 41.04 21.64
C GLU A 682 -0.57 42.32 22.40
N PHE A 683 0.03 42.18 23.58
CA PHE A 683 0.53 43.31 24.37
C PHE A 683 1.55 44.14 23.59
N CYS A 684 2.57 43.51 23.05
CA CYS A 684 3.64 44.19 22.32
C CYS A 684 3.13 44.87 21.04
N ASP A 685 2.17 44.27 20.35
CA ASP A 685 1.53 44.84 19.14
C ASP A 685 0.68 46.07 19.52
N ALA A 686 -0.08 45.99 20.62
CA ALA A 686 -0.80 47.16 21.13
C ALA A 686 0.12 48.31 21.47
N ILE A 687 1.28 48.03 22.07
CA ILE A 687 2.31 49.02 22.36
C ILE A 687 2.90 49.65 21.08
N LYS A 688 3.25 48.85 20.09
CA LYS A 688 3.77 49.31 18.78
C LYS A 688 2.78 50.17 18.04
N GLY A 689 1.51 49.75 18.01
CA GLY A 689 0.41 50.47 17.39
C GLY A 689 -0.10 51.66 18.18
N GLY A 690 0.34 51.85 19.45
CA GLY A 690 -0.21 52.85 20.36
C GLY A 690 -1.69 52.66 20.64
N ASN A 691 -2.19 51.44 20.62
CA ASN A 691 -3.62 51.10 20.69
C ASN A 691 -4.09 51.12 22.16
N LEU A 692 -4.78 52.18 22.57
CA LEU A 692 -5.35 52.31 23.93
C LEU A 692 -6.63 51.49 24.11
N ASP A 693 -7.42 51.25 23.03
CA ASP A 693 -8.65 50.45 23.13
C ASP A 693 -8.35 49.05 23.69
N PHE A 694 -7.23 48.44 23.26
CA PHE A 694 -6.79 47.13 23.75
C PHE A 694 -6.65 47.09 25.28
N PHE A 695 -6.08 48.12 25.87
CA PHE A 695 -5.88 48.16 27.33
C PHE A 695 -7.18 48.46 28.07
N ILE A 696 -8.08 49.25 27.48
CA ILE A 696 -9.38 49.58 28.06
C ILE A 696 -10.30 48.34 28.04
N GLU A 697 -10.33 47.62 26.93
CA GLU A 697 -11.15 46.41 26.74
C GLU A 697 -10.67 45.24 27.63
N ASN A 698 -9.36 45.17 27.90
CA ASN A 698 -8.77 44.13 28.74
C ASN A 698 -8.66 44.47 30.23
N LEU A 699 -9.21 45.60 30.63
CA LEU A 699 -9.31 45.93 32.06
C LEU A 699 -10.24 44.95 32.78
N PRO A 700 -9.82 44.34 33.91
CA PRO A 700 -10.69 43.42 34.63
C PRO A 700 -11.93 44.13 35.17
N SER A 701 -13.09 43.62 34.85
CA SER A 701 -14.40 44.09 35.37
C SER A 701 -14.60 43.78 36.86
N ASP A 702 -13.75 42.93 37.44
CA ASP A 702 -13.84 42.51 38.84
C ASP A 702 -12.45 42.37 39.46
N ILE A 703 -12.19 43.12 40.51
CA ILE A 703 -10.88 43.12 41.24
C ILE A 703 -10.58 41.75 41.83
N MET A 704 -11.56 40.95 42.17
CA MET A 704 -11.40 39.61 42.74
C MET A 704 -10.84 38.57 41.77
N LYS A 705 -10.82 38.83 40.46
CA LYS A 705 -10.24 37.91 39.46
C LYS A 705 -8.72 38.00 39.31
N LEU A 706 -8.09 38.98 39.92
CA LEU A 706 -6.60 39.11 39.94
C LEU A 706 -5.99 38.22 41.04
N THR A 707 -5.94 36.93 40.82
CA THR A 707 -5.53 35.93 41.83
C THR A 707 -4.02 35.86 42.12
N PHE A 708 -3.20 36.67 41.48
CA PHE A 708 -1.72 36.63 41.57
C PHE A 708 -1.09 37.79 42.35
N SER A 709 -1.86 38.71 42.83
CA SER A 709 -1.35 39.89 43.56
C SER A 709 -1.85 39.88 45.01
N ASP A 710 -0.93 40.05 45.95
CA ASP A 710 -1.28 40.23 47.37
C ASP A 710 -2.06 41.53 47.60
N THR A 711 -2.01 42.45 46.62
CA THR A 711 -2.75 43.72 46.60
C THR A 711 -3.33 44.02 45.21
N PRO A 712 -4.31 43.25 44.72
CA PRO A 712 -4.87 43.43 43.39
C PRO A 712 -5.46 44.81 43.14
N PHE A 713 -6.01 45.42 44.15
CA PHE A 713 -6.61 46.77 44.13
C PHE A 713 -5.57 47.85 43.77
N THR A 714 -4.33 47.75 44.28
CA THR A 714 -3.29 48.76 44.04
C THR A 714 -2.86 48.77 42.56
N TYR A 715 -2.70 47.61 41.93
CA TYR A 715 -2.31 47.53 40.52
C TYR A 715 -3.42 48.04 39.60
N THR A 716 -4.65 47.74 39.89
CA THR A 716 -5.79 48.17 39.09
C THR A 716 -5.98 49.69 39.15
N ASN A 717 -5.86 50.30 40.32
CA ASN A 717 -5.90 51.76 40.45
C ASN A 717 -4.72 52.45 39.75
N ALA A 718 -3.53 51.89 39.84
CA ALA A 718 -2.36 52.41 39.13
C ALA A 718 -2.57 52.32 37.59
N ALA A 719 -3.13 51.22 37.04
CA ALA A 719 -3.46 51.11 35.63
C ALA A 719 -4.52 52.13 35.19
N LYS A 720 -5.54 52.39 36.02
CA LYS A 720 -6.56 53.40 35.75
C LYS A 720 -5.93 54.81 35.67
N GLU A 721 -5.08 55.17 36.59
CA GLU A 721 -4.39 56.47 36.58
C GLU A 721 -3.51 56.61 35.35
N ILE A 722 -2.76 55.54 34.96
CA ILE A 722 -1.91 55.48 33.81
C ILE A 722 -2.76 55.66 32.54
N LEU A 723 -3.84 54.91 32.36
CA LEU A 723 -4.71 54.99 31.20
C LEU A 723 -5.42 56.34 31.09
N CYS A 724 -5.96 56.88 32.17
CA CYS A 724 -6.53 58.21 32.15
C CYS A 724 -5.46 59.29 31.74
N GLY A 725 -4.23 59.13 32.16
CA GLY A 725 -3.11 59.98 31.72
C GLY A 725 -2.84 59.86 30.22
N TYR A 726 -2.88 58.63 29.66
CA TYR A 726 -2.65 58.40 28.26
C TYR A 726 -3.79 58.91 27.38
N ILE A 727 -5.04 58.67 27.78
CA ILE A 727 -6.23 59.20 27.10
C ILE A 727 -6.18 60.72 26.99
N ARG A 728 -5.74 61.43 28.02
CA ARG A 728 -5.56 62.91 28.01
C ARG A 728 -4.42 63.35 27.10
N SER A 729 -3.49 62.50 26.74
CA SER A 729 -2.28 62.80 25.97
C SER A 729 -2.29 62.11 24.57
N ILE A 730 -3.48 61.80 24.02
CA ILE A 730 -3.62 61.17 22.69
C ILE A 730 -2.90 62.02 21.62
N GLU A 731 -2.40 61.31 20.58
CA GLU A 731 -1.71 61.87 19.41
C GLU A 731 -0.39 62.63 19.79
N THR A 732 0.03 62.57 21.03
CA THR A 732 1.31 63.16 21.45
C THR A 732 2.30 62.04 21.73
N SER A 733 3.46 62.06 21.04
CA SER A 733 4.52 61.10 21.32
C SER A 733 5.29 61.44 22.59
N TYR A 734 5.33 60.51 23.53
CA TYR A 734 6.14 60.67 24.72
C TYR A 734 6.72 59.37 25.23
N LYS A 735 7.65 59.45 26.15
CA LYS A 735 8.32 58.27 26.67
C LYS A 735 7.54 57.63 27.83
N VAL A 736 7.09 56.42 27.62
CA VAL A 736 6.38 55.61 28.62
C VAL A 736 7.43 54.78 29.39
N SER A 737 7.32 54.72 30.68
CA SER A 737 8.29 53.98 31.50
C SER A 737 8.06 52.47 31.42
N ARG A 738 9.13 51.70 31.60
CA ARG A 738 9.06 50.26 31.71
C ARG A 738 8.08 49.80 32.82
N ASP A 739 8.08 50.53 33.95
CA ASP A 739 7.28 50.13 35.10
C ASP A 739 5.77 50.36 34.84
N GLU A 740 5.39 51.44 34.13
CA GLU A 740 4.02 51.65 33.62
C GLU A 740 3.60 50.57 32.66
N LEU A 741 4.47 50.22 31.69
CA LEU A 741 4.21 49.14 30.73
C LEU A 741 4.06 47.79 31.43
N MET A 742 4.79 47.51 32.49
CA MET A 742 4.71 46.27 33.25
C MET A 742 3.40 46.16 34.02
N ILE A 743 2.88 47.28 34.57
CA ILE A 743 1.55 47.32 35.19
C ILE A 743 0.47 47.01 34.15
N LEU A 744 0.51 47.64 33.00
CA LEU A 744 -0.45 47.40 31.92
C LEU A 744 -0.37 45.96 31.41
N TYR A 745 0.84 45.38 31.28
CA TYR A 745 1.03 43.99 30.90
C TYR A 745 0.38 43.04 31.92
N GLN A 746 0.60 43.21 33.19
CA GLN A 746 0.03 42.34 34.22
C GLN A 746 -1.49 42.33 34.20
N ILE A 747 -2.08 43.49 33.94
CA ILE A 747 -3.54 43.64 33.93
C ILE A 747 -4.11 43.07 32.63
N SER A 748 -3.58 43.43 31.47
CA SER A 748 -4.12 42.98 30.17
C SER A 748 -3.87 41.51 29.89
N SER A 749 -2.74 40.96 30.35
CA SER A 749 -2.41 39.53 30.12
C SER A 749 -2.93 38.58 31.19
N HIS A 750 -3.49 39.11 32.30
CA HIS A 750 -3.87 38.35 33.50
C HIS A 750 -2.75 37.43 34.03
N SER A 751 -1.50 37.80 33.83
CA SER A 751 -0.32 37.01 34.08
C SER A 751 0.35 37.31 35.39
N LYS A 752 1.14 36.38 35.93
CA LYS A 752 1.98 36.63 37.10
C LYS A 752 3.02 37.72 36.83
N PRO A 753 3.40 38.54 37.84
CA PRO A 753 4.42 39.54 37.66
C PRO A 753 5.73 38.94 37.07
N LEU A 754 6.23 39.53 35.99
CA LEU A 754 7.54 39.18 35.42
C LEU A 754 8.64 39.93 36.16
N SER A 755 9.83 39.34 36.23
CA SER A 755 10.99 40.13 36.71
C SER A 755 11.36 41.21 35.69
N ASN A 756 11.88 42.32 36.14
CA ASN A 756 12.32 43.43 35.27
C ASN A 756 13.23 43.02 34.14
N THR A 757 14.07 42.03 34.38
CA THR A 757 14.97 41.46 33.37
C THR A 757 14.21 40.65 32.32
N HIS A 758 13.23 39.87 32.74
CA HIS A 758 12.41 39.04 31.84
C HIS A 758 11.53 39.90 30.95
N PHE A 759 10.84 40.88 31.57
CA PHE A 759 9.99 41.82 30.84
C PHE A 759 10.78 42.64 29.81
N SER A 760 11.96 43.15 30.18
CA SER A 760 12.82 43.87 29.24
C SER A 760 13.30 42.97 28.08
N LYS A 761 13.59 41.70 28.33
CA LYS A 761 13.93 40.74 27.26
C LYS A 761 12.74 40.46 26.35
N MET A 762 11.54 40.33 26.89
CA MET A 762 10.30 40.17 26.12
C MET A 762 10.10 41.38 25.18
N LEU A 763 10.12 42.62 25.72
CA LEU A 763 10.01 43.81 24.88
C LEU A 763 11.07 43.88 23.77
N SER A 764 12.32 43.51 24.07
CA SER A 764 13.41 43.51 23.10
C SER A 764 13.24 42.47 22.00
N ARG A 765 12.72 41.25 22.31
CA ARG A 765 12.41 40.23 21.34
C ARG A 765 11.35 40.69 20.33
N HIS A 766 10.40 41.51 20.79
CA HIS A 766 9.36 42.10 19.95
C HIS A 766 9.82 43.42 19.31
N GLY A 767 11.08 43.76 19.32
CA GLY A 767 11.62 44.97 18.68
C GLY A 767 11.38 46.28 19.44
N LEU A 768 10.86 46.23 20.66
CA LEU A 768 10.67 47.38 21.51
C LEU A 768 11.93 47.64 22.36
N GLN A 769 12.74 48.60 21.93
CA GLN A 769 13.97 48.89 22.61
C GLN A 769 13.77 49.91 23.73
N LEU A 770 14.14 49.57 24.95
CA LEU A 770 14.12 50.43 26.10
C LEU A 770 15.32 51.39 26.06
N SER A 771 15.05 52.68 25.91
CA SER A 771 16.07 53.70 25.94
C SER A 771 16.07 54.45 27.28
N SER A 772 17.23 54.98 27.72
CA SER A 772 17.30 55.85 28.90
C SER A 772 16.88 57.30 28.55
N GLY A 773 16.17 58.00 29.46
CA GLY A 773 15.73 59.38 29.24
C GLY A 773 15.03 60.02 30.45
N MET A 774 14.68 61.27 30.33
CA MET A 774 13.97 62.01 31.40
C MET A 774 12.45 61.98 31.13
N ARG A 775 11.65 61.97 32.22
CA ARG A 775 10.19 62.13 32.20
C ARG A 775 9.79 63.58 31.93
N ARG A 776 8.60 63.76 31.36
CA ARG A 776 8.06 65.05 30.86
C ARG A 776 7.61 65.95 31.99
N GLU A 777 7.94 66.23 32.95
CA GLU A 777 7.62 67.22 33.93
C GLU A 777 8.44 67.07 35.24
N GLY A 778 9.51 67.83 35.33
CA GLY A 778 10.03 68.28 36.57
C GLY A 778 10.63 67.28 37.61
N ILE A 779 10.76 66.03 37.26
CA ILE A 779 11.39 64.97 38.08
C ILE A 779 12.65 64.51 37.47
N ASP A 780 13.78 64.84 37.94
CA ASP A 780 15.16 64.55 37.57
C ASP A 780 15.54 63.03 37.75
N LYS A 781 14.70 62.08 37.34
CA LYS A 781 15.06 60.68 37.41
C LYS A 781 15.13 60.06 35.99
N GLN A 782 16.31 59.60 35.62
CA GLN A 782 16.48 58.79 34.45
C GLN A 782 15.71 57.50 34.64
N PHE A 783 14.86 57.15 33.65
CA PHE A 783 14.13 55.90 33.60
C PHE A 783 14.30 55.22 32.24
N LYS A 784 14.16 53.89 32.22
CA LYS A 784 14.11 53.12 30.99
C LYS A 784 12.67 53.06 30.46
N GLY A 785 12.47 53.37 29.17
CA GLY A 785 11.15 53.40 28.59
C GLY A 785 11.15 53.34 27.04
N VAL A 786 9.98 53.33 26.47
CA VAL A 786 9.71 53.27 25.03
C VAL A 786 8.96 54.55 24.63
N HIS A 787 9.27 55.13 23.47
CA HIS A 787 8.48 56.22 22.91
C HIS A 787 7.22 55.67 22.25
N ILE A 788 6.06 56.15 22.65
CA ILE A 788 4.75 55.69 22.16
C ILE A 788 3.89 56.91 21.84
N THR A 789 3.18 56.84 20.74
CA THR A 789 2.08 57.76 20.43
C THR A 789 0.79 56.96 20.57
N TRP A 790 -0.06 57.34 21.50
CA TRP A 790 -1.29 56.63 21.78
C TRP A 790 -2.42 57.09 20.89
N HIS A 791 -3.26 56.13 20.46
CA HIS A 791 -4.43 56.34 19.63
C HIS A 791 -5.63 55.59 20.17
N LEU A 792 -6.82 56.12 19.92
CA LEU A 792 -8.11 55.45 20.10
C LEU A 792 -8.71 55.23 18.71
N PHE A 793 -9.12 54.02 18.43
CA PHE A 793 -9.66 53.62 17.10
C PHE A 793 -11.18 53.35 17.15
N ASN A 794 -11.69 52.92 18.32
CA ASN A 794 -13.08 52.43 18.48
C ASN A 794 -13.97 53.40 19.24
N CYS A 795 -13.44 54.41 19.98
CA CYS A 795 -14.21 55.30 20.77
C CYS A 795 -13.59 56.70 20.85
N SER A 796 -14.36 57.70 21.27
CA SER A 796 -13.86 59.05 21.56
C SER A 796 -13.10 59.09 22.88
N PRO A 797 -12.22 60.11 23.10
CA PRO A 797 -11.55 60.31 24.38
C PRO A 797 -12.44 60.42 25.59
N ASP A 798 -13.62 61.04 25.44
CA ASP A 798 -14.59 61.19 26.52
C ASP A 798 -15.27 59.85 26.85
N GLU A 799 -15.63 59.06 25.85
CA GLU A 799 -16.17 57.71 26.01
C GLU A 799 -15.12 56.74 26.63
N ALA A 800 -13.88 56.83 26.24
CA ALA A 800 -12.77 56.09 26.81
C ALA A 800 -12.56 56.46 28.31
N LEU A 801 -12.56 57.74 28.64
CA LEU A 801 -12.42 58.21 30.03
C LEU A 801 -13.61 57.74 30.85
N GLN A 802 -14.81 57.78 30.29
CA GLN A 802 -16.03 57.31 30.95
C GLN A 802 -15.93 55.80 31.22
N ALA A 803 -15.57 54.99 30.22
CA ALA A 803 -15.40 53.53 30.33
C ALA A 803 -14.37 53.17 31.42
N VAL A 804 -13.19 53.80 31.41
CA VAL A 804 -12.17 53.57 32.46
C VAL A 804 -12.65 54.02 33.83
N THR A 805 -13.58 54.97 33.91
CA THR A 805 -14.09 55.48 35.19
C THR A 805 -15.27 54.66 35.71
N GLU A 806 -16.21 54.23 34.85
CA GLU A 806 -17.42 53.43 35.21
C GLU A 806 -17.09 52.03 35.71
N ILE A 807 -16.03 51.38 35.18
CA ILE A 807 -15.56 50.05 35.66
C ILE A 807 -15.25 50.07 37.17
N TYR A 808 -15.08 51.29 37.76
CA TYR A 808 -14.69 51.43 39.15
C TYR A 808 -15.77 52.01 40.06
N GLN A 809 -16.87 52.54 39.57
CA GLN A 809 -18.02 52.99 40.41
C GLN A 809 -18.78 51.80 41.00
N GLY A 810 -18.79 50.64 40.36
CA GLY A 810 -19.34 49.40 40.90
C GLY A 810 -18.63 48.91 42.18
N ASP A 811 -17.35 49.24 42.34
CA ASP A 811 -16.54 48.79 43.47
C ASP A 811 -16.64 49.66 44.75
N GLU A 812 -17.01 50.92 44.64
CA GLU A 812 -17.33 51.73 45.80
C GLU A 812 -18.60 51.28 46.51
N VAL A 813 -19.58 50.72 45.72
CA VAL A 813 -20.81 50.15 46.29
C VAL A 813 -20.53 48.81 46.99
N ALA A 814 -19.65 48.00 46.45
CA ALA A 814 -19.23 46.73 47.05
C ALA A 814 -18.39 46.97 48.35
N ARG A 815 -17.59 48.05 48.41
CA ARG A 815 -16.87 48.45 49.64
C ARG A 815 -17.73 48.85 50.80
N THR A 816 -18.83 49.54 50.52
CA THR A 816 -19.78 49.98 51.55
C THR A 816 -20.56 48.82 52.17
N ASN A 817 -20.72 47.73 51.40
CA ASN A 817 -21.38 46.48 51.82
C ASN A 817 -20.45 45.48 52.54
N LEU A 818 -19.12 45.67 52.49
CA LEU A 818 -18.15 44.83 53.21
C LEU A 818 -17.66 45.47 54.53
N ILE A 819 -18.06 46.75 54.84
CA ILE A 819 -17.72 47.48 56.05
C ILE A 819 -18.93 47.56 56.96
N ASN A 820 -20.13 47.26 56.56
CA ASN A 820 -21.32 47.02 57.33
C ASN A 820 -21.60 45.49 57.35
#